data_175159bcd38c6d0aab79c6b018f98338
#
_entry.id   175159bcd38c6d0aab79c6b018f98338
#
_cell.length_a   1.000
_cell.length_b   1.000
_cell.length_c   1.000
_cell.angle_alpha   90.00
_cell.angle_beta   90.00
_cell.angle_gamma   90.00
#
_symmetry.space_group_name_H-M   'P 1'
#
loop_
_entity.id
_entity.type
_entity.pdbx_description
1 polymer ?
#
loop_
_entity_poly.entity_id
_entity_poly.type
_entity_poly.pdbx_seq_one_letter_code
_entity_poly.pdbx_strand_id
1 'polypeptide(L)'
;MKKIFVSILFSLLCVPVLQAQVVGTVRDVHGMYLPGAVVRSLSCGHSATTDAHGHFKVEHAARGAKMVATFVGLSPDTLEVTGDSLHFVLHELETDLGEAQVVGRRAHTLRTFSSLENRETITRAGLYRDACCNLGESFQSNPSVDVSYSDAATGAKQIKLLGLSGSYVQMLTENIPNFRGVAAPYGLGYIPGTWMEGIQISKGISSVKNGYEAMTGQINVEYKKPQQHEPDLLFVNLYGDSDTRLEGNADATFHIGKRWGTTLLAHYDKSLKMHDSNDDGFADMPKTQQYNFMNRWNYQGERYAFQAGVKFLAEDRESGQVEHGGMALQNPYNINIDTRRYEAFTKNSYTFDQEHGTNMALILSASWHDQDALYGARIFDVKQQNTYASLLFETQFDHHHSLSAGLSYNHDGFRRHYRLEHNASLPLENNKEHENVGGAYVQYTMNLHDKFVLMAGLRGDYSDLHKFFVTPRAHLKYTPNDFVNFRLSAGKGYRTARPMDEQNYLFAGSRRVEIAPDLKQEEAWNTGANAQFKIPLGDRLLNLNLEYYYTHFVEQVVTDMDADAHAVRFYNLDGRSYSHVLQAEATMMVVDGLELTAAYRYTDAKCTIDGSLREKPLTSRYKALFTASYKTPNNLWQMDATLQLNGGGRMPDPYTLADGSLSWEKRYDAFPQLSAQVSRKFGQFTVYVGGENLTNYKQKMPIIDAGNPWGDNFDPTMVYAPVHGFKIYAGLRFNLPHKHHHH
;
A
#
# COMPACT_ATOMS: atom_id res chain seq x y z
N MET A 1 -45.06 67.69 -38.73
CA MET A 1 -44.65 66.38 -39.28
C MET A 1 -43.21 65.96 -38.90
N LYS A 2 -42.30 66.83 -38.36
CA LYS A 2 -40.92 66.41 -38.01
C LYS A 2 -40.77 65.72 -36.61
N LYS A 3 -41.79 65.78 -35.72
CA LYS A 3 -41.70 65.11 -34.39
C LYS A 3 -42.26 63.70 -34.35
N ILE A 4 -42.99 63.22 -35.34
CA ILE A 4 -43.55 61.90 -35.45
C ILE A 4 -42.52 60.91 -36.05
N PHE A 5 -41.65 61.36 -36.91
CA PHE A 5 -40.62 60.51 -37.54
C PHE A 5 -39.47 60.14 -36.60
N VAL A 6 -39.15 60.95 -35.58
CA VAL A 6 -38.09 60.63 -34.60
C VAL A 6 -38.58 59.63 -33.59
N SER A 7 -39.90 59.58 -33.25
CA SER A 7 -40.45 58.59 -32.30
C SER A 7 -40.57 57.20 -32.88
N ILE A 8 -40.78 57.08 -34.20
CA ILE A 8 -40.86 55.76 -34.89
C ILE A 8 -39.46 55.19 -35.13
N LEU A 9 -38.46 56.02 -35.32
CA LEU A 9 -37.06 55.55 -35.49
C LEU A 9 -36.43 55.08 -34.16
N PHE A 10 -36.91 55.60 -33.00
CA PHE A 10 -36.44 55.16 -31.68
C PHE A 10 -37.14 53.86 -31.20
N SER A 11 -38.36 53.54 -31.70
CA SER A 11 -39.08 52.32 -31.39
C SER A 11 -38.62 51.11 -32.24
N LEU A 12 -37.85 51.30 -33.30
CA LEU A 12 -37.29 50.20 -34.14
C LEU A 12 -35.88 49.74 -33.72
N LEU A 13 -35.27 50.37 -32.69
CA LEU A 13 -33.95 50.01 -32.19
C LEU A 13 -33.94 49.21 -30.88
N CYS A 14 -35.09 48.90 -30.33
CA CYS A 14 -35.23 47.91 -29.26
C CYS A 14 -35.59 46.53 -29.83
N VAL A 15 -34.67 45.94 -30.56
CA VAL A 15 -34.66 44.48 -30.74
C VAL A 15 -34.23 43.87 -29.40
N PRO A 16 -35.07 43.09 -28.69
CA PRO A 16 -34.58 42.37 -27.56
C PRO A 16 -33.49 41.44 -28.06
N VAL A 17 -32.27 41.68 -27.62
CA VAL A 17 -31.20 40.66 -27.77
C VAL A 17 -31.68 39.44 -26.98
N LEU A 18 -32.20 38.46 -27.67
CA LEU A 18 -32.46 37.13 -27.09
C LEU A 18 -31.11 36.62 -26.56
N GLN A 19 -30.88 36.82 -25.28
CA GLN A 19 -29.71 36.26 -24.60
C GLN A 19 -29.90 34.75 -24.63
N ALA A 20 -29.09 34.08 -25.39
CA ALA A 20 -29.07 32.61 -25.41
C ALA A 20 -28.61 32.14 -24.02
N GLN A 21 -29.53 31.50 -23.31
CA GLN A 21 -29.34 31.00 -21.96
C GLN A 21 -29.51 29.51 -22.00
N VAL A 22 -28.55 28.76 -21.39
CA VAL A 22 -28.65 27.32 -21.21
C VAL A 22 -28.84 27.00 -19.74
N VAL A 23 -29.90 26.26 -19.46
CA VAL A 23 -30.20 25.74 -18.12
C VAL A 23 -29.99 24.22 -18.12
N GLY A 24 -29.87 23.61 -16.95
CA GLY A 24 -29.76 22.16 -16.87
C GLY A 24 -29.49 21.64 -15.49
N THR A 25 -29.13 20.36 -15.43
CA THR A 25 -28.82 19.69 -14.17
C THR A 25 -27.50 18.94 -14.30
N VAL A 26 -26.81 18.81 -13.18
CA VAL A 26 -25.63 17.95 -13.03
C VAL A 26 -25.95 16.90 -11.99
N ARG A 27 -25.76 15.64 -12.36
CA ARG A 27 -25.98 14.45 -11.51
C ARG A 27 -24.76 13.55 -11.58
N ASP A 28 -24.62 12.66 -10.60
CA ASP A 28 -23.73 11.52 -10.72
C ASP A 28 -24.40 10.34 -11.44
N VAL A 29 -23.68 9.24 -11.65
CA VAL A 29 -24.20 8.00 -12.24
C VAL A 29 -25.27 7.33 -11.42
N HIS A 30 -25.39 7.69 -10.14
CA HIS A 30 -26.39 7.19 -9.23
C HIS A 30 -27.67 8.07 -9.25
N GLY A 31 -27.68 9.09 -10.13
CA GLY A 31 -28.80 10.01 -10.31
C GLY A 31 -28.89 11.07 -9.21
N MET A 32 -27.93 11.13 -8.28
CA MET A 32 -27.88 12.19 -7.26
C MET A 32 -27.51 13.52 -7.90
N TYR A 33 -28.24 14.54 -7.57
CA TYR A 33 -27.90 15.91 -7.95
C TYR A 33 -26.62 16.34 -7.27
N LEU A 34 -25.75 17.07 -8.00
CA LEU A 34 -24.46 17.52 -7.52
C LEU A 34 -24.47 19.03 -7.24
N PRO A 35 -24.78 19.46 -6.00
CA PRO A 35 -24.67 20.86 -5.61
C PRO A 35 -23.21 21.30 -5.60
N GLY A 36 -22.94 22.50 -6.16
CA GLY A 36 -21.58 23.03 -6.22
C GLY A 36 -20.75 22.51 -7.39
N ALA A 37 -21.34 21.73 -8.32
CA ALA A 37 -20.69 21.40 -9.58
C ALA A 37 -20.49 22.67 -10.43
N VAL A 38 -19.34 22.80 -11.09
CA VAL A 38 -19.04 23.95 -11.96
C VAL A 38 -19.30 23.55 -13.40
N VAL A 39 -20.23 24.26 -14.04
CA VAL A 39 -20.53 24.14 -15.48
C VAL A 39 -19.96 25.33 -16.22
N ARG A 40 -19.06 25.07 -17.19
CA ARG A 40 -18.33 26.10 -17.94
C ARG A 40 -18.50 25.92 -19.43
N SER A 41 -18.77 27.02 -20.16
CA SER A 41 -18.69 27.03 -21.61
C SER A 41 -17.24 27.16 -22.07
N LEU A 42 -16.82 26.24 -22.96
CA LEU A 42 -15.45 26.24 -23.52
C LEU A 42 -15.28 27.32 -24.59
N SER A 43 -16.37 27.84 -25.17
CA SER A 43 -16.31 28.83 -26.25
C SER A 43 -16.35 30.28 -25.75
N CYS A 44 -17.11 30.60 -24.69
CA CYS A 44 -17.23 31.97 -24.19
C CYS A 44 -16.65 32.17 -22.76
N GLY A 45 -16.22 31.09 -22.10
CA GLY A 45 -15.60 31.13 -20.78
C GLY A 45 -16.55 31.40 -19.60
N HIS A 46 -17.85 31.66 -19.85
CA HIS A 46 -18.83 31.82 -18.79
C HIS A 46 -19.04 30.52 -18.03
N SER A 47 -19.18 30.61 -16.72
CA SER A 47 -19.42 29.46 -15.83
C SER A 47 -20.52 29.76 -14.84
N ALA A 48 -21.19 28.71 -14.38
CA ALA A 48 -22.15 28.76 -13.28
C ALA A 48 -21.89 27.57 -12.36
N THR A 49 -22.23 27.75 -11.08
CA THR A 49 -22.20 26.68 -10.09
C THR A 49 -23.63 26.18 -9.89
N THR A 50 -23.80 24.86 -9.74
CA THR A 50 -25.10 24.25 -9.49
C THR A 50 -25.62 24.62 -8.09
N ASP A 51 -26.95 24.80 -7.99
CA ASP A 51 -27.66 25.05 -6.73
C ASP A 51 -27.79 23.75 -5.88
N ALA A 52 -28.54 23.85 -4.77
CA ALA A 52 -28.81 22.73 -3.86
C ALA A 52 -29.52 21.52 -4.51
N HIS A 53 -30.10 21.70 -5.68
CA HIS A 53 -30.79 20.69 -6.45
C HIS A 53 -30.03 20.30 -7.76
N GLY A 54 -28.75 20.67 -7.84
CA GLY A 54 -27.91 20.38 -9.00
C GLY A 54 -28.29 21.16 -10.26
N HIS A 55 -29.13 22.21 -10.18
CA HIS A 55 -29.51 23.03 -11.34
C HIS A 55 -28.48 24.12 -11.58
N PHE A 56 -28.15 24.34 -12.87
CA PHE A 56 -27.33 25.46 -13.28
C PHE A 56 -28.01 26.33 -14.34
N LYS A 57 -27.49 27.54 -14.47
CA LYS A 57 -27.92 28.51 -15.47
C LYS A 57 -26.67 29.25 -15.97
N VAL A 58 -26.31 29.02 -17.25
CA VAL A 58 -25.20 29.72 -17.89
C VAL A 58 -25.76 30.67 -18.95
N GLU A 59 -25.40 31.91 -18.85
CA GLU A 59 -25.80 33.01 -19.79
C GLU A 59 -24.78 33.06 -20.95
N HIS A 60 -25.27 33.51 -22.12
CA HIS A 60 -24.46 33.67 -23.36
C HIS A 60 -23.85 32.38 -23.96
N ALA A 61 -24.43 31.22 -23.71
CA ALA A 61 -24.02 29.97 -24.34
C ALA A 61 -24.74 29.79 -25.68
N ALA A 62 -24.02 29.82 -26.78
CA ALA A 62 -24.57 29.64 -28.12
C ALA A 62 -24.84 28.15 -28.43
N ARG A 63 -25.82 27.87 -29.31
CA ARG A 63 -26.02 26.49 -29.88
C ARG A 63 -24.74 26.04 -30.60
N GLY A 64 -24.35 24.79 -30.41
CA GLY A 64 -23.08 24.24 -30.91
C GLY A 64 -21.88 24.49 -29.99
N ALA A 65 -22.02 25.28 -28.92
CA ALA A 65 -20.94 25.44 -27.95
C ALA A 65 -20.76 24.18 -27.10
N LYS A 66 -19.51 23.81 -26.80
CA LYS A 66 -19.22 22.73 -25.85
C LYS A 66 -19.22 23.27 -24.44
N MET A 67 -19.93 22.61 -23.56
CA MET A 67 -19.96 22.89 -22.13
C MET A 67 -19.41 21.72 -21.35
N VAL A 68 -18.61 21.99 -20.33
CA VAL A 68 -18.03 20.99 -19.45
C VAL A 68 -18.57 21.16 -18.03
N ALA A 69 -19.02 20.09 -17.46
CA ALA A 69 -19.38 20.02 -16.03
C ALA A 69 -18.26 19.32 -15.26
N THR A 70 -17.88 19.89 -14.11
CA THR A 70 -16.84 19.35 -13.22
C THR A 70 -17.33 19.35 -11.78
N PHE A 71 -16.97 18.31 -11.05
CA PHE A 71 -17.23 18.19 -9.61
C PHE A 71 -16.07 17.46 -8.96
N VAL A 72 -15.77 17.82 -7.70
CA VAL A 72 -14.64 17.23 -6.98
C VAL A 72 -14.89 15.74 -6.74
N GLY A 73 -13.98 14.90 -7.25
CA GLY A 73 -14.06 13.43 -7.10
C GLY A 73 -14.82 12.72 -8.22
N LEU A 74 -15.34 13.44 -9.24
CA LEU A 74 -16.02 12.86 -10.39
C LEU A 74 -15.30 13.23 -11.72
N SER A 75 -15.43 12.36 -12.72
CA SER A 75 -14.92 12.62 -14.07
C SER A 75 -15.68 13.77 -14.72
N PRO A 76 -15.01 14.75 -15.35
CA PRO A 76 -15.68 15.78 -16.11
C PRO A 76 -16.48 15.18 -17.27
N ASP A 77 -17.69 15.69 -17.49
CA ASP A 77 -18.50 15.39 -18.65
C ASP A 77 -18.62 16.60 -19.57
N THR A 78 -18.58 16.40 -20.89
CA THR A 78 -18.62 17.47 -21.88
C THR A 78 -19.72 17.22 -22.89
N LEU A 79 -20.70 18.11 -22.94
CA LEU A 79 -21.84 18.07 -23.85
C LEU A 79 -21.84 19.28 -24.80
N GLU A 80 -22.39 19.09 -25.99
CA GLU A 80 -22.65 20.16 -26.96
C GLU A 80 -24.05 20.72 -26.75
N VAL A 81 -24.20 22.03 -26.80
CA VAL A 81 -25.48 22.72 -26.67
C VAL A 81 -26.34 22.48 -27.91
N THR A 82 -27.20 21.50 -27.85
CA THR A 82 -28.16 21.16 -28.92
C THR A 82 -29.55 21.77 -28.72
N GLY A 83 -29.86 22.20 -27.48
CA GLY A 83 -31.14 22.79 -27.06
C GLY A 83 -30.96 23.82 -25.96
N ASP A 84 -32.06 24.22 -25.34
CA ASP A 84 -32.07 25.21 -24.25
C ASP A 84 -31.79 24.56 -22.87
N SER A 85 -31.69 23.23 -22.80
CA SER A 85 -31.39 22.47 -21.58
C SER A 85 -30.32 21.41 -21.82
N LEU A 86 -29.43 21.20 -20.82
CA LEU A 86 -28.41 20.17 -20.80
C LEU A 86 -28.46 19.41 -19.47
N HIS A 87 -28.24 18.10 -19.55
CA HIS A 87 -28.20 17.22 -18.38
C HIS A 87 -26.86 16.48 -18.38
N PHE A 88 -25.99 16.85 -17.45
CA PHE A 88 -24.71 16.18 -17.25
C PHE A 88 -24.85 15.03 -16.29
N VAL A 89 -24.21 13.90 -16.61
CA VAL A 89 -24.08 12.75 -15.72
C VAL A 89 -22.60 12.55 -15.49
N LEU A 90 -22.12 12.98 -14.31
CA LEU A 90 -20.73 12.78 -13.95
C LEU A 90 -20.54 11.38 -13.37
N HIS A 91 -19.62 10.67 -13.95
CA HIS A 91 -19.22 9.34 -13.47
C HIS A 91 -18.34 9.52 -12.23
N GLU A 92 -18.54 8.65 -11.21
CA GLU A 92 -17.50 8.53 -10.19
C GLU A 92 -16.19 8.30 -10.91
N LEU A 93 -15.14 8.96 -10.44
CA LEU A 93 -13.80 8.47 -10.69
C LEU A 93 -13.82 7.04 -10.14
N GLU A 94 -14.28 6.07 -10.98
CA GLU A 94 -13.96 4.68 -10.72
C GLU A 94 -12.50 4.69 -10.33
N THR A 95 -12.10 3.90 -9.35
CA THR A 95 -10.74 3.80 -8.84
C THR A 95 -9.78 3.22 -9.89
N ASP A 96 -9.91 3.70 -11.08
CA ASP A 96 -8.91 3.83 -12.10
C ASP A 96 -8.35 5.25 -11.93
N LEU A 97 -7.12 5.34 -11.44
CA LEU A 97 -6.30 6.55 -11.42
C LEU A 97 -6.00 7.01 -12.86
N GLY A 98 -7.04 7.16 -13.67
CA GLY A 98 -7.03 7.86 -14.94
C GLY A 98 -6.89 9.35 -14.66
N GLU A 99 -5.84 9.95 -15.21
CA GLU A 99 -5.49 11.34 -15.08
C GLU A 99 -6.69 12.27 -15.25
N ALA A 100 -7.25 12.74 -14.15
CA ALA A 100 -7.84 14.06 -14.19
C ALA A 100 -6.68 15.03 -14.46
N GLN A 101 -6.56 15.53 -15.69
CA GLN A 101 -5.81 16.74 -15.97
C GLN A 101 -6.56 17.92 -15.32
N VAL A 102 -6.55 17.94 -14.00
CA VAL A 102 -6.54 19.20 -13.30
C VAL A 102 -5.12 19.71 -13.52
N VAL A 103 -4.98 20.88 -14.10
CA VAL A 103 -3.78 21.71 -13.99
C VAL A 103 -3.65 22.11 -12.52
N GLY A 104 -3.43 21.14 -11.68
CA GLY A 104 -3.27 21.15 -10.25
C GLY A 104 -2.30 20.04 -9.91
N ARG A 105 -1.19 20.36 -9.30
CA ARG A 105 -0.10 19.48 -8.88
C ARG A 105 -0.64 18.22 -8.26
N ARG A 106 -0.24 17.04 -8.76
CA ARG A 106 -0.62 15.73 -8.23
C ARG A 106 -0.07 15.60 -6.82
N ALA A 107 -0.94 15.41 -5.84
CA ALA A 107 -0.53 15.14 -4.47
C ALA A 107 0.25 13.81 -4.40
N HIS A 108 1.31 13.75 -3.60
CA HIS A 108 2.12 12.55 -3.42
C HIS A 108 1.35 11.45 -2.67
N THR A 109 0.54 11.86 -1.70
CA THR A 109 -0.36 10.99 -0.95
C THR A 109 -1.77 11.57 -1.04
N LEU A 110 -2.72 10.75 -1.48
CA LEU A 110 -4.14 11.12 -1.54
C LEU A 110 -4.88 10.51 -0.36
N ARG A 111 -5.56 11.35 0.41
CA ARG A 111 -6.55 10.91 1.39
C ARG A 111 -7.93 11.27 0.86
N THR A 112 -8.70 10.25 0.51
CA THR A 112 -10.02 10.44 -0.06
C THR A 112 -11.01 10.89 1.02
N PHE A 113 -11.48 12.13 0.94
CA PHE A 113 -12.44 12.69 1.88
C PHE A 113 -13.82 12.02 1.74
N SER A 114 -14.19 11.61 0.54
CA SER A 114 -15.45 10.89 0.23
C SER A 114 -15.44 9.44 0.70
N SER A 115 -14.27 8.76 0.75
CA SER A 115 -14.19 7.35 1.17
C SER A 115 -14.78 7.11 2.56
N LEU A 116 -15.52 6.01 2.72
CA LEU A 116 -16.04 5.54 3.99
C LEU A 116 -14.94 5.00 4.90
N GLU A 117 -14.05 4.19 4.36
CA GLU A 117 -12.87 3.70 5.06
C GLU A 117 -11.82 4.81 5.21
N ASN A 118 -11.03 4.78 6.28
CA ASN A 118 -9.86 5.64 6.40
C ASN A 118 -8.75 5.13 5.48
N ARG A 119 -8.86 5.47 4.20
CA ARG A 119 -7.96 5.05 3.15
C ARG A 119 -7.00 6.16 2.74
N GLU A 120 -5.76 5.81 2.61
CA GLU A 120 -4.66 6.62 2.12
C GLU A 120 -4.05 5.96 0.89
N THR A 121 -3.76 6.72 -0.16
CA THR A 121 -3.15 6.19 -1.39
C THR A 121 -1.83 6.90 -1.64
N ILE A 122 -0.72 6.14 -1.66
CA ILE A 122 0.55 6.61 -2.19
C ILE A 122 0.42 6.52 -3.72
N THR A 123 0.49 7.66 -4.37
CA THR A 123 0.32 7.76 -5.83
C THR A 123 1.62 7.44 -6.56
N ARG A 124 1.58 7.28 -7.89
CA ARG A 124 2.79 7.17 -8.74
C ARG A 124 3.76 8.34 -8.50
N ALA A 125 3.25 9.56 -8.29
CA ALA A 125 4.09 10.72 -7.97
C ALA A 125 4.80 10.55 -6.61
N GLY A 126 4.13 10.00 -5.62
CA GLY A 126 4.73 9.64 -4.32
C GLY A 126 5.81 8.56 -4.45
N LEU A 127 5.55 7.52 -5.23
CA LEU A 127 6.52 6.45 -5.50
C LEU A 127 7.79 6.97 -6.21
N TYR A 128 7.64 7.93 -7.12
CA TYR A 128 8.78 8.53 -7.82
C TYR A 128 9.59 9.50 -6.94
N ARG A 129 8.97 10.10 -5.92
CA ARG A 129 9.64 10.94 -4.93
C ARG A 129 10.70 10.18 -4.14
N ASP A 130 10.37 8.98 -3.70
CA ASP A 130 11.23 8.19 -2.83
C ASP A 130 12.19 7.28 -3.64
N ALA A 131 12.20 7.38 -4.98
CA ALA A 131 12.96 6.54 -5.92
C ALA A 131 12.89 5.04 -5.60
N CYS A 132 11.70 4.59 -5.15
CA CYS A 132 11.48 3.26 -4.62
C CYS A 132 11.88 2.17 -5.61
N CYS A 133 12.83 1.32 -5.23
CA CYS A 133 13.21 0.15 -6.01
C CYS A 133 12.21 -1.00 -5.82
N ASN A 134 11.56 -1.07 -4.65
CA ASN A 134 10.60 -2.13 -4.32
C ASN A 134 9.49 -1.62 -3.37
N LEU A 135 8.49 -2.48 -3.12
CA LEU A 135 7.38 -2.15 -2.24
C LEU A 135 7.82 -1.76 -0.82
N GLY A 136 8.84 -2.43 -0.25
CA GLY A 136 9.32 -2.10 1.10
C GLY A 136 9.85 -0.68 1.23
N GLU A 137 10.53 -0.18 0.22
CA GLU A 137 11.09 1.19 0.20
C GLU A 137 10.03 2.26 -0.02
N SER A 138 8.87 1.89 -0.55
CA SER A 138 7.75 2.81 -0.86
C SER A 138 7.09 3.45 0.35
N PHE A 139 7.40 2.99 1.56
CA PHE A 139 6.79 3.50 2.79
C PHE A 139 7.69 4.47 3.56
N GLN A 140 8.87 4.82 3.05
CA GLN A 140 9.83 5.70 3.74
C GLN A 140 9.22 7.05 4.13
N SER A 141 8.39 7.63 3.28
CA SER A 141 7.72 8.91 3.53
C SER A 141 6.31 8.74 4.12
N ASN A 142 5.93 7.53 4.56
CA ASN A 142 4.63 7.27 5.14
C ASN A 142 4.68 7.25 6.67
N PRO A 143 3.85 8.04 7.38
CA PRO A 143 3.87 8.07 8.84
C PRO A 143 3.18 6.87 9.49
N SER A 144 2.33 6.16 8.76
CA SER A 144 1.45 5.11 9.30
C SER A 144 2.06 3.71 9.24
N VAL A 145 2.91 3.48 8.24
CA VAL A 145 3.57 2.20 8.01
C VAL A 145 5.04 2.30 8.35
N ASP A 146 5.52 1.40 9.20
CA ASP A 146 6.95 1.22 9.43
C ASP A 146 7.43 0.03 8.62
N VAL A 147 8.59 0.17 8.01
CA VAL A 147 9.33 -0.93 7.41
C VAL A 147 10.68 -1.02 8.08
N SER A 148 11.03 -2.18 8.57
CA SER A 148 12.31 -2.47 9.21
C SER A 148 12.85 -3.83 8.76
N TYR A 149 14.14 -4.01 8.85
CA TYR A 149 14.72 -5.34 8.73
C TYR A 149 14.26 -6.21 9.89
N SER A 150 14.00 -7.49 9.61
CA SER A 150 13.65 -8.50 10.62
C SER A 150 14.89 -9.08 11.29
N ASP A 151 16.00 -9.10 10.54
CA ASP A 151 17.32 -9.54 10.97
C ASP A 151 18.43 -8.82 10.18
N ALA A 152 19.67 -8.95 10.67
CA ALA A 152 20.82 -8.29 10.08
C ALA A 152 21.55 -9.13 9.02
N ALA A 153 21.09 -10.35 8.73
CA ALA A 153 21.84 -11.29 7.88
C ALA A 153 21.09 -11.65 6.58
N THR A 154 19.77 -11.88 6.63
CA THR A 154 19.03 -12.34 5.44
C THR A 154 18.46 -11.22 4.59
N GLY A 155 18.39 -10.00 5.12
CA GLY A 155 17.73 -8.87 4.49
C GLY A 155 16.20 -8.98 4.44
N ALA A 156 15.60 -9.87 5.24
CA ALA A 156 14.16 -9.96 5.41
C ALA A 156 13.62 -8.64 5.95
N LYS A 157 12.51 -8.17 5.38
CA LYS A 157 11.85 -6.91 5.80
C LYS A 157 10.46 -7.20 6.32
N GLN A 158 10.06 -6.51 7.38
CA GLN A 158 8.71 -6.57 7.91
C GLN A 158 8.05 -5.20 7.90
N ILE A 159 6.74 -5.22 7.64
CA ILE A 159 5.87 -4.07 7.85
C ILE A 159 5.37 -4.10 9.31
N LYS A 160 5.19 -2.91 9.90
CA LYS A 160 4.36 -2.73 11.11
C LYS A 160 3.31 -1.69 10.81
N LEU A 161 2.07 -2.02 11.12
CA LEU A 161 0.92 -1.12 11.01
C LEU A 161 0.19 -1.09 12.36
N LEU A 162 -0.13 0.10 12.83
CA LEU A 162 -0.73 0.30 14.16
C LEU A 162 0.12 -0.32 15.29
N GLY A 163 1.45 -0.27 15.17
CA GLY A 163 2.40 -0.79 16.17
C GLY A 163 2.47 -2.32 16.28
N LEU A 164 1.87 -3.03 15.32
CA LEU A 164 1.79 -4.49 15.31
C LEU A 164 2.46 -5.05 14.05
N SER A 165 2.89 -6.32 14.12
CA SER A 165 3.57 -7.04 13.04
C SER A 165 2.77 -7.03 11.75
N GLY A 166 3.45 -7.02 10.62
CA GLY A 166 2.88 -7.13 9.29
C GLY A 166 2.07 -8.39 9.04
N SER A 167 2.28 -9.43 9.83
CA SER A 167 1.43 -10.64 9.79
C SER A 167 -0.05 -10.34 10.06
N TYR A 168 -0.37 -9.25 10.78
CA TYR A 168 -1.74 -8.79 11.07
C TYR A 168 -2.29 -7.82 10.02
N VAL A 169 -1.49 -7.45 9.02
CA VAL A 169 -1.88 -6.64 7.88
C VAL A 169 -2.24 -7.54 6.71
N GLN A 170 -3.43 -7.41 6.19
CA GLN A 170 -3.79 -8.12 4.97
C GLN A 170 -3.09 -7.50 3.76
N MET A 171 -2.15 -8.23 3.18
CA MET A 171 -1.46 -7.81 1.95
C MET A 171 -2.25 -8.26 0.73
N LEU A 172 -2.53 -7.33 -0.17
CA LEU A 172 -3.24 -7.58 -1.42
C LEU A 172 -2.43 -7.06 -2.61
N THR A 173 -2.56 -7.72 -3.73
CA THR A 173 -2.22 -7.18 -5.04
C THR A 173 -3.48 -7.16 -5.89
N GLU A 174 -3.91 -5.97 -6.28
CA GLU A 174 -5.14 -5.78 -7.05
C GLU A 174 -6.38 -6.41 -6.38
N ASN A 175 -6.53 -6.21 -5.06
CA ASN A 175 -7.60 -6.79 -4.24
C ASN A 175 -7.61 -8.33 -4.19
N ILE A 176 -6.51 -8.99 -4.52
CA ILE A 176 -6.32 -10.44 -4.37
C ILE A 176 -5.33 -10.66 -3.21
N PRO A 177 -5.67 -11.48 -2.20
CA PRO A 177 -4.75 -11.82 -1.11
C PRO A 177 -3.41 -12.38 -1.65
N ASN A 178 -2.29 -11.82 -1.15
CA ASN A 178 -0.95 -12.19 -1.59
C ASN A 178 0.06 -12.06 -0.44
N PHE A 179 1.29 -12.54 -0.64
CA PHE A 179 2.42 -12.45 0.32
C PHE A 179 2.11 -13.02 1.70
N ARG A 180 1.49 -14.20 1.72
CA ARG A 180 1.23 -14.99 2.93
C ARG A 180 2.22 -16.17 3.03
N GLY A 181 2.37 -16.72 4.23
CA GLY A 181 3.25 -17.89 4.47
C GLY A 181 4.69 -17.59 4.11
N VAL A 182 5.28 -18.42 3.26
CA VAL A 182 6.71 -18.37 2.88
C VAL A 182 7.11 -17.05 2.21
N ALA A 183 6.19 -16.41 1.51
CA ALA A 183 6.47 -15.11 0.87
C ALA A 183 6.51 -13.94 1.86
N ALA A 184 6.06 -14.08 3.11
CA ALA A 184 5.93 -12.97 4.05
C ALA A 184 7.28 -12.29 4.39
N PRO A 185 8.40 -12.97 4.64
CA PRO A 185 9.67 -12.35 5.00
C PRO A 185 10.31 -11.52 3.87
N TYR A 186 10.14 -11.96 2.61
CA TYR A 186 10.84 -11.38 1.46
C TYR A 186 9.93 -10.72 0.44
N GLY A 187 8.60 -10.89 0.56
CA GLY A 187 7.59 -10.45 -0.41
C GLY A 187 7.58 -8.95 -0.69
N LEU A 188 8.03 -8.13 0.24
CA LEU A 188 8.20 -6.68 0.03
C LEU A 188 9.25 -6.35 -1.03
N GLY A 189 10.23 -7.24 -1.26
CA GLY A 189 11.21 -7.15 -2.34
C GLY A 189 10.70 -7.66 -3.69
N TYR A 190 9.59 -8.41 -3.74
CA TYR A 190 9.10 -9.06 -4.96
C TYR A 190 8.26 -8.17 -5.88
N ILE A 191 7.96 -6.94 -5.46
CA ILE A 191 7.25 -5.97 -6.28
C ILE A 191 8.19 -4.81 -6.61
N PRO A 192 8.62 -4.69 -7.88
CA PRO A 192 9.40 -3.55 -8.33
C PRO A 192 8.63 -2.23 -8.18
N GLY A 193 9.29 -1.19 -7.71
CA GLY A 193 8.67 0.11 -7.45
C GLY A 193 8.03 0.74 -8.68
N THR A 194 8.66 0.59 -9.82
CA THR A 194 8.20 1.14 -11.10
C THR A 194 6.97 0.43 -11.68
N TRP A 195 6.63 -0.78 -11.20
CA TRP A 195 5.44 -1.52 -11.64
C TRP A 195 4.16 -1.02 -10.98
N MET A 196 4.30 -0.31 -9.86
CA MET A 196 3.17 0.14 -9.07
C MET A 196 2.55 1.42 -9.65
N GLU A 197 1.25 1.42 -9.81
CA GLU A 197 0.44 2.60 -10.08
C GLU A 197 0.13 3.36 -8.81
N GLY A 198 -0.08 2.63 -7.72
CA GLY A 198 -0.29 3.17 -6.40
C GLY A 198 -0.38 2.09 -5.32
N ILE A 199 -0.31 2.53 -4.08
CA ILE A 199 -0.46 1.68 -2.89
C ILE A 199 -1.59 2.26 -2.04
N GLN A 200 -2.62 1.47 -1.82
CA GLN A 200 -3.76 1.83 -0.97
C GLN A 200 -3.55 1.24 0.42
N ILE A 201 -3.59 2.08 1.44
CA ILE A 201 -3.42 1.71 2.85
C ILE A 201 -4.74 2.01 3.56
N SER A 202 -5.47 0.99 3.96
CA SER A 202 -6.66 1.10 4.82
C SER A 202 -6.29 0.72 6.23
N LYS A 203 -6.44 1.66 7.17
CA LYS A 203 -6.07 1.46 8.58
C LYS A 203 -7.26 0.95 9.39
N GLY A 204 -6.98 0.07 10.35
CA GLY A 204 -7.99 -0.62 11.12
C GLY A 204 -8.63 -1.77 10.32
N ILE A 205 -9.86 -2.08 10.62
CA ILE A 205 -10.61 -3.07 9.85
C ILE A 205 -10.95 -2.52 8.45
N SER A 206 -11.08 -3.40 7.49
CA SER A 206 -11.55 -3.12 6.12
C SER A 206 -12.88 -3.82 5.85
N SER A 207 -13.45 -3.64 4.66
CA SER A 207 -14.66 -4.35 4.21
C SER A 207 -14.56 -5.87 4.37
N VAL A 208 -15.67 -6.56 4.66
CA VAL A 208 -15.76 -8.03 4.70
C VAL A 208 -15.60 -8.68 3.33
N LYS A 209 -15.69 -7.92 2.23
CA LYS A 209 -15.51 -8.39 0.85
C LYS A 209 -14.15 -9.03 0.62
N ASN A 210 -13.11 -8.44 1.21
CA ASN A 210 -11.71 -8.85 1.01
C ASN A 210 -11.26 -9.99 1.95
N GLY A 211 -12.20 -10.59 2.68
CA GLY A 211 -11.91 -11.69 3.59
C GLY A 211 -11.86 -11.29 5.05
N TYR A 212 -11.35 -12.20 5.86
CA TYR A 212 -11.36 -12.12 7.33
C TYR A 212 -10.02 -11.63 7.92
N GLU A 213 -8.93 -11.59 7.16
CA GLU A 213 -7.56 -11.48 7.67
C GLU A 213 -7.12 -10.06 8.10
N ALA A 214 -7.81 -9.00 7.68
CA ALA A 214 -7.43 -7.65 8.08
C ALA A 214 -7.72 -7.40 9.56
N MET A 215 -6.70 -7.49 10.41
CA MET A 215 -6.78 -7.26 11.86
C MET A 215 -6.34 -5.83 12.23
N THR A 216 -5.25 -5.34 11.63
CA THR A 216 -4.73 -3.98 11.85
C THR A 216 -4.90 -3.08 10.65
N GLY A 217 -5.15 -3.65 9.49
CA GLY A 217 -5.36 -2.94 8.25
C GLY A 217 -5.15 -3.80 7.02
N GLN A 218 -5.21 -3.12 5.89
CA GLN A 218 -5.04 -3.72 4.58
C GLN A 218 -4.14 -2.83 3.74
N ILE A 219 -3.20 -3.44 3.05
CA ILE A 219 -2.35 -2.78 2.05
C ILE A 219 -2.62 -3.44 0.71
N ASN A 220 -3.13 -2.67 -0.25
CA ASN A 220 -3.39 -3.13 -1.60
C ASN A 220 -2.47 -2.42 -2.60
N VAL A 221 -1.74 -3.20 -3.38
CA VAL A 221 -0.85 -2.70 -4.43
C VAL A 221 -1.56 -2.81 -5.78
N GLU A 222 -1.69 -1.69 -6.45
CA GLU A 222 -2.20 -1.63 -7.82
C GLU A 222 -1.01 -1.57 -8.80
N TYR A 223 -0.99 -2.50 -9.77
CA TYR A 223 -0.02 -2.48 -10.86
C TYR A 223 -0.48 -1.59 -12.01
N LYS A 224 0.47 -1.13 -12.84
CA LYS A 224 0.17 -0.48 -14.11
C LYS A 224 -0.76 -1.33 -14.97
N LYS A 225 -1.80 -0.70 -15.55
CA LYS A 225 -2.84 -1.35 -16.34
C LYS A 225 -2.83 -0.82 -17.76
N PRO A 226 -3.17 -1.64 -18.78
CA PRO A 226 -3.30 -1.19 -20.17
C PRO A 226 -4.62 -0.42 -20.34
N GLN A 227 -4.62 0.86 -20.01
CA GLN A 227 -5.79 1.74 -20.17
C GLN A 227 -5.77 2.43 -21.53
N GLN A 228 -6.94 2.78 -22.08
CA GLN A 228 -7.05 3.46 -23.38
C GLN A 228 -6.36 4.83 -23.43
N HIS A 229 -6.12 5.45 -22.27
CA HIS A 229 -5.49 6.76 -22.12
C HIS A 229 -4.14 6.68 -21.42
N GLU A 230 -3.49 5.52 -21.42
CA GLU A 230 -2.14 5.37 -20.89
C GLU A 230 -1.19 6.32 -21.65
N PRO A 231 -0.51 7.24 -20.96
CA PRO A 231 0.34 8.21 -21.63
C PRO A 231 1.62 7.61 -22.22
N ASP A 232 2.06 6.44 -21.69
CA ASP A 232 3.34 5.86 -22.01
C ASP A 232 3.20 4.55 -22.80
N LEU A 233 3.68 4.54 -24.06
CA LEU A 233 3.86 3.33 -24.85
C LEU A 233 4.99 2.46 -24.30
N LEU A 234 6.08 3.10 -23.89
CA LEU A 234 7.27 2.45 -23.34
C LEU A 234 7.84 3.30 -22.20
N PHE A 235 8.05 2.68 -21.07
CA PHE A 235 8.79 3.24 -19.96
C PHE A 235 10.02 2.39 -19.66
N VAL A 236 11.16 3.05 -19.41
CA VAL A 236 12.40 2.38 -18.99
C VAL A 236 12.96 3.16 -17.80
N ASN A 237 13.40 2.43 -16.75
CA ASN A 237 14.12 3.00 -15.62
C ASN A 237 15.42 2.22 -15.38
N LEU A 238 16.50 2.95 -15.27
CA LEU A 238 17.82 2.44 -14.87
C LEU A 238 18.20 3.09 -13.54
N TYR A 239 18.71 2.30 -12.61
CA TYR A 239 19.10 2.73 -11.27
C TYR A 239 20.42 2.08 -10.87
N GLY A 240 21.21 2.79 -10.10
CA GLY A 240 22.40 2.25 -9.44
C GLY A 240 22.70 3.03 -8.16
N ASP A 241 23.30 2.34 -7.19
CA ASP A 241 23.64 2.94 -5.90
C ASP A 241 25.09 2.66 -5.46
N SER A 242 25.49 3.31 -4.35
CA SER A 242 26.82 3.17 -3.74
C SER A 242 27.10 1.77 -3.21
N ASP A 243 26.06 0.99 -2.91
CA ASP A 243 26.18 -0.39 -2.43
C ASP A 243 26.33 -1.39 -3.60
N THR A 244 26.66 -0.87 -4.79
CA THR A 244 26.89 -1.64 -6.03
C THR A 244 25.68 -2.42 -6.54
N ARG A 245 24.46 -1.99 -6.19
CA ARG A 245 23.23 -2.51 -6.76
C ARG A 245 22.95 -1.83 -8.10
N LEU A 246 22.58 -2.62 -9.07
CA LEU A 246 22.14 -2.19 -10.40
C LEU A 246 20.74 -2.72 -10.66
N GLU A 247 19.85 -1.86 -11.14
CA GLU A 247 18.47 -2.23 -11.43
C GLU A 247 18.03 -1.68 -12.78
N GLY A 248 17.32 -2.52 -13.53
CA GLY A 248 16.69 -2.17 -14.80
C GLY A 248 15.22 -2.57 -14.83
N ASN A 249 14.36 -1.64 -15.18
CA ASN A 249 12.94 -1.85 -15.37
C ASN A 249 12.52 -1.42 -16.77
N ALA A 250 11.62 -2.19 -17.37
CA ALA A 250 10.97 -1.81 -18.62
C ALA A 250 9.50 -2.23 -18.58
N ASP A 251 8.63 -1.35 -19.03
CA ASP A 251 7.23 -1.70 -19.28
C ASP A 251 6.76 -1.13 -20.61
N ALA A 252 5.90 -1.88 -21.29
CA ALA A 252 5.34 -1.50 -22.59
C ALA A 252 3.85 -1.85 -22.63
N THR A 253 3.05 -0.86 -23.07
CA THR A 253 1.59 -0.99 -23.14
C THR A 253 1.15 -0.93 -24.60
N PHE A 254 0.32 -1.89 -25.02
CA PHE A 254 -0.20 -2.02 -26.36
C PHE A 254 -1.72 -2.14 -26.36
N HIS A 255 -2.38 -1.48 -27.31
CA HIS A 255 -3.81 -1.57 -27.51
C HIS A 255 -4.15 -2.34 -28.81
N ILE A 256 -5.11 -3.24 -28.74
CA ILE A 256 -5.60 -4.02 -29.87
C ILE A 256 -7.07 -3.65 -30.09
N GLY A 257 -7.30 -2.78 -31.06
CA GLY A 257 -8.61 -2.16 -31.29
C GLY A 257 -8.98 -1.23 -30.13
N LYS A 258 -10.30 -1.09 -29.86
CA LYS A 258 -10.83 -0.17 -28.84
C LYS A 258 -11.09 -0.83 -27.48
N ARG A 259 -11.00 -2.15 -27.37
CA ARG A 259 -11.49 -2.91 -26.21
C ARG A 259 -10.43 -3.73 -25.51
N TRP A 260 -9.34 -4.08 -26.20
CA TRP A 260 -8.28 -4.90 -25.64
C TRP A 260 -7.02 -4.08 -25.40
N GLY A 261 -6.39 -4.31 -24.27
CA GLY A 261 -5.06 -3.80 -23.96
C GLY A 261 -4.20 -4.88 -23.32
N THR A 262 -2.88 -4.75 -23.50
CA THR A 262 -1.91 -5.61 -22.83
C THR A 262 -0.73 -4.78 -22.37
N THR A 263 -0.19 -5.10 -21.18
CA THR A 263 1.03 -4.51 -20.64
C THR A 263 2.02 -5.61 -20.32
N LEU A 264 3.25 -5.43 -20.79
CA LEU A 264 4.40 -6.23 -20.45
C LEU A 264 5.24 -5.48 -19.44
N LEU A 265 5.65 -6.11 -18.36
CA LEU A 265 6.48 -5.55 -17.31
C LEU A 265 7.67 -6.48 -17.10
N ALA A 266 8.88 -5.92 -17.12
CA ALA A 266 10.13 -6.65 -16.90
C ALA A 266 10.99 -5.90 -15.90
N HIS A 267 11.65 -6.65 -15.03
CA HIS A 267 12.55 -6.14 -14.00
C HIS A 267 13.76 -7.08 -13.85
N TYR A 268 14.91 -6.46 -13.70
CA TYR A 268 16.15 -7.10 -13.33
C TYR A 268 16.86 -6.28 -12.27
N ASP A 269 17.38 -6.96 -11.25
CA ASP A 269 18.13 -6.38 -10.15
C ASP A 269 19.34 -7.27 -9.84
N LYS A 270 20.48 -6.64 -9.55
CA LYS A 270 21.69 -7.36 -9.14
C LYS A 270 22.55 -6.51 -8.22
N SER A 271 22.89 -7.07 -7.06
CA SER A 271 23.95 -6.58 -6.20
C SER A 271 25.29 -7.23 -6.58
N LEU A 272 26.32 -6.40 -6.86
CA LEU A 272 27.60 -6.92 -7.38
C LEU A 272 28.52 -7.42 -6.26
N LYS A 273 28.42 -6.85 -5.06
CA LYS A 273 29.29 -7.14 -3.92
C LYS A 273 28.50 -7.22 -2.62
N MET A 274 29.03 -7.93 -1.65
CA MET A 274 28.67 -7.84 -0.25
C MET A 274 29.48 -6.71 0.38
N HIS A 275 28.85 -5.92 1.23
CA HIS A 275 29.47 -4.82 1.99
C HIS A 275 29.32 -5.12 3.47
N ASP A 276 30.37 -4.89 4.24
CA ASP A 276 30.41 -4.89 5.69
C ASP A 276 30.91 -3.49 6.11
N SER A 277 29.99 -2.58 6.39
CA SER A 277 30.31 -1.18 6.69
C SER A 277 30.40 -0.92 8.19
N ASN A 278 30.06 -1.91 9.02
CA ASN A 278 30.12 -1.85 10.47
C ASN A 278 31.27 -2.67 11.05
N ASP A 279 32.05 -3.36 10.18
CA ASP A 279 33.24 -4.19 10.51
C ASP A 279 32.91 -5.33 11.50
N ASP A 280 31.70 -5.93 11.41
CA ASP A 280 31.33 -7.06 12.28
C ASP A 280 31.64 -8.43 11.65
N GLY A 281 32.12 -8.46 10.40
CA GLY A 281 32.49 -9.67 9.69
C GLY A 281 31.35 -10.33 8.92
N PHE A 282 30.17 -9.67 8.87
CA PHE A 282 29.01 -10.12 8.10
C PHE A 282 28.61 -9.10 7.04
N ALA A 283 27.93 -9.56 6.01
CA ALA A 283 27.34 -8.68 5.01
C ALA A 283 26.19 -7.88 5.63
N ASP A 284 26.24 -6.52 5.58
CA ASP A 284 25.15 -5.63 6.01
C ASP A 284 23.85 -5.88 5.22
N MET A 285 24.00 -6.25 3.96
CA MET A 285 22.92 -6.56 3.03
C MET A 285 23.27 -7.81 2.21
N PRO A 286 22.32 -8.68 1.94
CA PRO A 286 22.54 -9.80 1.07
C PRO A 286 22.85 -9.35 -0.36
N LYS A 287 23.70 -10.06 -1.03
CA LYS A 287 23.90 -9.97 -2.47
C LYS A 287 22.70 -10.65 -3.14
N THR A 288 21.92 -9.90 -3.88
CA THR A 288 20.72 -10.39 -4.55
C THR A 288 20.89 -10.38 -6.06
N GLN A 289 20.25 -11.34 -6.73
CA GLN A 289 19.99 -11.30 -8.15
C GLN A 289 18.54 -11.70 -8.39
N GLN A 290 17.75 -10.80 -8.99
CA GLN A 290 16.32 -10.99 -9.15
C GLN A 290 15.88 -10.76 -10.60
N TYR A 291 15.01 -11.62 -11.08
CA TYR A 291 14.31 -11.51 -12.36
C TYR A 291 12.81 -11.50 -12.09
N ASN A 292 12.13 -10.51 -12.60
CA ASN A 292 10.67 -10.42 -12.56
C ASN A 292 10.11 -10.17 -13.96
N PHE A 293 9.07 -10.88 -14.31
CA PHE A 293 8.34 -10.68 -15.55
C PHE A 293 6.83 -10.79 -15.28
N MET A 294 6.04 -9.88 -15.84
CA MET A 294 4.59 -9.93 -15.80
C MET A 294 4.01 -9.56 -17.16
N ASN A 295 3.04 -10.34 -17.62
CA ASN A 295 2.17 -9.96 -18.72
C ASN A 295 0.73 -9.92 -18.22
N ARG A 296 0.04 -8.84 -18.54
CA ARG A 296 -1.36 -8.67 -18.17
C ARG A 296 -2.19 -8.21 -19.36
N TRP A 297 -3.45 -8.60 -19.34
CA TRP A 297 -4.45 -8.31 -20.34
C TRP A 297 -5.67 -7.66 -19.72
N ASN A 298 -6.27 -6.73 -20.43
CA ASN A 298 -7.52 -6.07 -20.07
C ASN A 298 -8.45 -6.06 -21.29
N TYR A 299 -9.73 -6.35 -21.05
CA TYR A 299 -10.80 -6.18 -22.02
C TYR A 299 -11.89 -5.34 -21.39
N GLN A 300 -12.33 -4.30 -22.07
CA GLN A 300 -13.41 -3.43 -21.64
C GLN A 300 -14.53 -3.41 -22.70
N GLY A 301 -15.62 -4.08 -22.39
CA GLY A 301 -16.87 -4.04 -23.16
C GLY A 301 -17.91 -3.14 -22.48
N GLU A 302 -19.11 -3.07 -23.01
CA GLU A 302 -20.22 -2.27 -22.44
C GLU A 302 -20.77 -2.86 -21.14
N ARG A 303 -20.85 -4.18 -21.04
CA ARG A 303 -21.38 -4.91 -19.87
C ARG A 303 -20.41 -5.92 -19.31
N TYR A 304 -19.39 -6.28 -20.05
CA TYR A 304 -18.41 -7.28 -19.63
C TYR A 304 -17.02 -6.68 -19.60
N ALA A 305 -16.35 -6.84 -18.46
CA ALA A 305 -14.93 -6.50 -18.29
C ALA A 305 -14.15 -7.75 -17.86
N PHE A 306 -12.96 -7.87 -18.40
CA PHE A 306 -12.06 -8.98 -18.12
C PHE A 306 -10.65 -8.46 -17.88
N GLN A 307 -9.99 -9.02 -16.88
CA GLN A 307 -8.56 -8.83 -16.61
C GLN A 307 -7.92 -10.19 -16.37
N ALA A 308 -6.72 -10.38 -16.86
CA ALA A 308 -5.89 -11.55 -16.56
C ALA A 308 -4.43 -11.13 -16.46
N GLY A 309 -3.67 -11.86 -15.69
CA GLY A 309 -2.23 -11.67 -15.58
C GLY A 309 -1.50 -12.94 -15.20
N VAL A 310 -0.28 -13.04 -15.69
CA VAL A 310 0.70 -14.06 -15.28
C VAL A 310 1.97 -13.35 -14.85
N LYS A 311 2.57 -13.79 -13.76
CA LYS A 311 3.81 -13.23 -13.22
C LYS A 311 4.78 -14.36 -12.89
N PHE A 312 6.04 -14.11 -13.16
CA PHE A 312 7.17 -14.98 -12.80
C PHE A 312 8.19 -14.16 -12.03
N LEU A 313 8.75 -14.77 -10.98
CA LEU A 313 9.87 -14.25 -10.21
C LEU A 313 10.88 -15.37 -9.97
N ALA A 314 12.16 -15.05 -10.14
CA ALA A 314 13.29 -15.83 -9.63
C ALA A 314 14.22 -14.88 -8.88
N GLU A 315 14.62 -15.26 -7.67
CA GLU A 315 15.55 -14.51 -6.84
C GLU A 315 16.55 -15.47 -6.21
N ASP A 316 17.84 -15.15 -6.37
CA ASP A 316 18.95 -15.77 -5.66
C ASP A 316 19.48 -14.75 -4.66
N ARG A 317 19.64 -15.16 -3.39
CA ARG A 317 20.04 -14.32 -2.27
C ARG A 317 21.18 -15.00 -1.53
N GLU A 318 22.35 -14.34 -1.50
CA GLU A 318 23.56 -14.80 -0.83
C GLU A 318 23.93 -13.81 0.29
N SER A 319 24.23 -14.31 1.48
CA SER A 319 24.69 -13.52 2.63
C SER A 319 25.57 -14.38 3.55
N GLY A 320 26.01 -13.80 4.66
CA GLY A 320 26.83 -14.47 5.67
C GLY A 320 28.12 -13.74 5.95
N GLN A 321 29.16 -14.47 6.38
CA GLN A 321 30.45 -13.89 6.72
C GLN A 321 31.19 -13.36 5.49
N VAL A 322 31.86 -12.22 5.67
CA VAL A 322 32.67 -11.56 4.62
C VAL A 322 34.14 -11.66 5.00
N GLU A 323 34.99 -11.97 4.02
CA GLU A 323 36.44 -12.01 4.23
C GLU A 323 37.01 -10.62 4.47
N HIS A 324 37.74 -10.43 5.57
CA HIS A 324 38.47 -9.23 5.87
C HIS A 324 39.98 -9.41 5.68
N GLY A 325 40.65 -8.42 5.09
CA GLY A 325 42.11 -8.40 4.97
C GLY A 325 42.72 -9.48 4.11
N GLY A 326 41.95 -10.17 3.28
CA GLY A 326 42.44 -11.22 2.36
C GLY A 326 42.79 -12.56 3.03
N MET A 327 42.36 -12.77 4.28
CA MET A 327 42.44 -14.06 4.95
C MET A 327 41.17 -14.87 4.67
N ALA A 328 41.35 -16.02 4.03
CA ALA A 328 40.24 -16.96 3.78
C ALA A 328 39.65 -17.46 5.12
N LEU A 329 38.36 -17.41 5.25
CA LEU A 329 37.64 -17.93 6.41
C LEU A 329 37.68 -19.48 6.39
N GLN A 330 37.98 -20.10 7.53
CA GLN A 330 37.79 -21.52 7.70
C GLN A 330 36.36 -21.81 8.09
N ASN A 331 35.62 -22.55 7.26
CA ASN A 331 34.20 -22.88 7.48
C ASN A 331 33.28 -21.62 7.66
N PRO A 332 33.19 -20.77 6.63
CA PRO A 332 32.39 -19.54 6.73
C PRO A 332 30.92 -19.86 6.96
N TYR A 333 30.23 -19.02 7.75
CA TYR A 333 28.78 -19.07 7.94
C TYR A 333 28.12 -18.43 6.73
N ASN A 334 27.48 -19.24 5.90
CA ASN A 334 26.82 -18.81 4.67
C ASN A 334 25.31 -18.91 4.81
N ILE A 335 24.61 -17.96 4.20
CA ILE A 335 23.16 -17.94 4.04
C ILE A 335 22.87 -17.87 2.56
N ASN A 336 22.13 -18.85 2.05
CA ASN A 336 21.70 -18.91 0.65
C ASN A 336 20.19 -19.16 0.60
N ILE A 337 19.46 -18.34 -0.14
CA ILE A 337 18.00 -18.46 -0.29
C ILE A 337 17.67 -18.30 -1.76
N ASP A 338 17.22 -19.40 -2.38
CA ASP A 338 16.80 -19.45 -3.76
C ASP A 338 15.28 -19.51 -3.84
N THR A 339 14.68 -18.56 -4.53
CA THR A 339 13.22 -18.42 -4.61
C THR A 339 12.76 -18.44 -6.06
N ARG A 340 11.72 -19.23 -6.35
CA ARG A 340 10.97 -19.19 -7.61
C ARG A 340 9.49 -19.06 -7.32
N ARG A 341 8.85 -18.08 -7.94
CA ARG A 341 7.43 -17.83 -7.72
C ARG A 341 6.70 -17.60 -9.03
N TYR A 342 5.56 -18.29 -9.17
CA TYR A 342 4.65 -18.18 -10.31
C TYR A 342 3.30 -17.71 -9.79
N GLU A 343 2.70 -16.74 -10.44
CA GLU A 343 1.39 -16.21 -10.09
C GLU A 343 0.53 -16.09 -11.36
N ALA A 344 -0.74 -16.42 -11.24
CA ALA A 344 -1.72 -16.20 -12.30
C ALA A 344 -3.04 -15.76 -11.69
N PHE A 345 -3.75 -14.84 -12.36
CA PHE A 345 -5.08 -14.43 -11.94
C PHE A 345 -5.97 -14.11 -13.13
N THR A 346 -7.29 -14.21 -12.90
CA THR A 346 -8.31 -13.65 -13.77
C THR A 346 -9.39 -12.95 -12.95
N LYS A 347 -9.93 -11.87 -13.50
CA LYS A 347 -11.09 -11.15 -12.97
C LYS A 347 -12.08 -10.98 -14.10
N ASN A 348 -13.29 -11.41 -13.88
CA ASN A 348 -14.39 -11.36 -14.83
C ASN A 348 -15.54 -10.62 -14.18
N SER A 349 -16.04 -9.57 -14.77
CA SER A 349 -17.23 -8.89 -14.29
C SER A 349 -18.27 -8.72 -15.38
N TYR A 350 -19.53 -8.88 -15.00
CA TYR A 350 -20.66 -8.67 -15.88
C TYR A 350 -21.69 -7.76 -15.20
N THR A 351 -22.05 -6.67 -15.87
CA THR A 351 -23.08 -5.72 -15.41
C THR A 351 -24.41 -6.10 -16.01
N PHE A 352 -25.34 -6.53 -15.16
CA PHE A 352 -26.72 -6.93 -15.57
C PHE A 352 -27.59 -5.70 -15.78
N ASP A 353 -27.46 -4.72 -14.87
CA ASP A 353 -28.21 -3.48 -14.88
C ASP A 353 -27.28 -2.32 -14.58
N GLN A 354 -27.15 -1.40 -15.54
CA GLN A 354 -26.28 -0.23 -15.42
C GLN A 354 -26.92 0.87 -14.57
N GLU A 355 -28.26 0.94 -14.50
CA GLU A 355 -28.99 1.94 -13.74
C GLU A 355 -28.82 1.72 -12.23
N HIS A 356 -28.94 0.47 -11.79
CA HIS A 356 -28.79 0.08 -10.39
C HIS A 356 -27.37 -0.44 -10.06
N GLY A 357 -26.42 -0.34 -11.00
CA GLY A 357 -25.06 -0.85 -10.81
C GLY A 357 -25.01 -2.35 -10.47
N THR A 358 -26.06 -3.13 -10.86
CA THR A 358 -26.15 -4.55 -10.54
C THR A 358 -25.13 -5.32 -11.34
N ASN A 359 -24.15 -5.89 -10.67
CA ASN A 359 -23.06 -6.61 -11.31
C ASN A 359 -22.67 -7.87 -10.53
N MET A 360 -21.98 -8.75 -11.21
CA MET A 360 -21.35 -9.93 -10.62
C MET A 360 -19.90 -10.02 -11.09
N ALA A 361 -18.98 -10.26 -10.17
CA ALA A 361 -17.57 -10.43 -10.47
C ALA A 361 -17.05 -11.76 -9.96
N LEU A 362 -16.28 -12.47 -10.79
CA LEU A 362 -15.56 -13.68 -10.44
C LEU A 362 -14.06 -13.41 -10.50
N ILE A 363 -13.39 -13.61 -9.38
CA ILE A 363 -11.95 -13.51 -9.24
C ILE A 363 -11.39 -14.91 -9.00
N LEU A 364 -10.41 -15.30 -9.79
CA LEU A 364 -9.66 -16.55 -9.61
C LEU A 364 -8.17 -16.21 -9.58
N SER A 365 -7.42 -16.80 -8.64
CA SER A 365 -5.97 -16.70 -8.65
C SER A 365 -5.31 -17.96 -8.15
N ALA A 366 -4.08 -18.18 -8.59
CA ALA A 366 -3.22 -19.26 -8.14
C ALA A 366 -1.78 -18.77 -8.04
N SER A 367 -1.06 -19.24 -7.02
CA SER A 367 0.38 -19.01 -6.90
C SER A 367 1.11 -20.27 -6.44
N TRP A 368 2.33 -20.43 -6.94
CA TRP A 368 3.29 -21.45 -6.54
C TRP A 368 4.55 -20.75 -6.10
N HIS A 369 5.02 -21.07 -4.92
CA HIS A 369 6.24 -20.52 -4.33
C HIS A 369 7.13 -21.68 -3.93
N ASP A 370 8.33 -21.73 -4.48
CA ASP A 370 9.37 -22.72 -4.21
C ASP A 370 10.57 -21.98 -3.63
N GLN A 371 10.97 -22.31 -2.42
CA GLN A 371 12.10 -21.70 -1.75
C GLN A 371 12.98 -22.78 -1.15
N ASP A 372 14.25 -22.78 -1.57
CA ASP A 372 15.31 -23.61 -0.99
C ASP A 372 16.23 -22.70 -0.18
N ALA A 373 16.38 -22.96 1.13
CA ALA A 373 17.10 -22.06 2.03
C ALA A 373 18.09 -22.79 2.94
N LEU A 374 19.31 -22.26 2.98
CA LEU A 374 20.40 -22.67 3.85
C LEU A 374 20.78 -21.51 4.77
N TYR A 375 20.82 -21.76 6.09
CA TYR A 375 21.25 -20.84 7.12
C TYR A 375 22.37 -21.51 7.96
N GLY A 376 23.62 -21.35 7.58
CA GLY A 376 24.74 -22.12 8.13
C GLY A 376 24.58 -23.62 7.88
N ALA A 377 24.22 -24.40 8.91
CA ALA A 377 23.91 -25.83 8.77
C ALA A 377 22.40 -26.14 8.76
N ARG A 378 21.55 -25.17 9.00
CA ARG A 378 20.09 -25.31 8.96
C ARG A 378 19.59 -25.31 7.53
N ILE A 379 18.66 -26.19 7.21
CA ILE A 379 18.03 -26.32 5.91
C ILE A 379 16.53 -26.10 6.06
N PHE A 380 15.95 -25.27 5.20
CA PHE A 380 14.51 -25.05 5.14
C PHE A 380 14.04 -24.91 3.71
N ASP A 381 13.71 -26.05 3.09
CA ASP A 381 13.17 -26.10 1.73
C ASP A 381 11.65 -26.22 1.81
N VAL A 382 10.94 -25.31 1.13
CA VAL A 382 9.49 -25.23 1.25
C VAL A 382 8.82 -24.91 -0.08
N LYS A 383 7.76 -25.66 -0.39
CA LYS A 383 6.89 -25.43 -1.55
C LYS A 383 5.50 -25.06 -1.05
N GLN A 384 5.07 -23.85 -1.35
CA GLN A 384 3.72 -23.37 -1.05
C GLN A 384 2.90 -23.29 -2.33
N GLN A 385 1.64 -23.75 -2.25
CA GLN A 385 0.62 -23.57 -3.27
C GLN A 385 -0.54 -22.81 -2.65
N ASN A 386 -0.98 -21.73 -3.30
CA ASN A 386 -2.19 -21.01 -2.91
C ASN A 386 -3.15 -20.95 -4.10
N THR A 387 -4.44 -21.16 -3.83
CA THR A 387 -5.53 -20.97 -4.79
C THR A 387 -6.63 -20.16 -4.12
N TYR A 388 -7.07 -19.11 -4.78
CA TYR A 388 -8.13 -18.24 -4.28
C TYR A 388 -9.21 -18.07 -5.34
N ALA A 389 -10.48 -18.19 -4.92
CA ALA A 389 -11.66 -17.90 -5.73
C ALA A 389 -12.61 -16.98 -4.96
N SER A 390 -13.18 -15.98 -5.61
CA SER A 390 -14.17 -15.09 -5.01
C SER A 390 -15.23 -14.72 -6.02
N LEU A 391 -16.49 -14.93 -5.65
CA LEU A 391 -17.67 -14.52 -6.41
C LEU A 391 -18.34 -13.38 -5.64
N LEU A 392 -18.43 -12.21 -6.26
CA LEU A 392 -19.03 -11.01 -5.69
C LEU A 392 -20.28 -10.63 -6.46
N PHE A 393 -21.30 -10.24 -5.74
CA PHE A 393 -22.52 -9.65 -6.29
C PHE A 393 -22.74 -8.29 -5.64
N GLU A 394 -23.05 -7.27 -6.42
CA GLU A 394 -23.31 -5.92 -5.96
C GLU A 394 -24.56 -5.37 -6.65
N THR A 395 -25.35 -4.62 -5.89
CA THR A 395 -26.53 -3.92 -6.40
C THR A 395 -26.86 -2.71 -5.55
N GLN A 396 -27.45 -1.70 -6.17
CA GLN A 396 -28.02 -0.55 -5.49
C GLN A 396 -29.55 -0.66 -5.58
N PHE A 397 -30.24 -0.63 -4.46
CA PHE A 397 -31.71 -0.62 -4.42
C PHE A 397 -32.26 0.76 -4.81
N ASP A 398 -31.56 1.79 -4.36
CA ASP A 398 -31.83 3.20 -4.62
C ASP A 398 -30.55 4.02 -4.34
N HIS A 399 -30.64 5.35 -4.41
CA HIS A 399 -29.50 6.24 -4.17
C HIS A 399 -28.94 6.22 -2.74
N HIS A 400 -29.66 5.60 -1.80
CA HIS A 400 -29.28 5.56 -0.39
C HIS A 400 -28.86 4.17 0.07
N HIS A 401 -29.23 3.12 -0.63
CA HIS A 401 -29.13 1.75 -0.14
C HIS A 401 -28.43 0.83 -1.16
N SER A 402 -27.32 0.25 -0.77
CA SER A 402 -26.61 -0.75 -1.57
C SER A 402 -26.33 -2.02 -0.80
N LEU A 403 -26.27 -3.12 -1.51
CA LEU A 403 -25.98 -4.45 -0.99
C LEU A 403 -24.83 -5.06 -1.76
N SER A 404 -23.89 -5.66 -1.03
CA SER A 404 -22.88 -6.55 -1.59
C SER A 404 -22.96 -7.89 -0.88
N ALA A 405 -22.93 -8.97 -1.62
CA ALA A 405 -22.89 -10.34 -1.11
C ALA A 405 -21.89 -11.16 -1.91
N GLY A 406 -21.34 -12.21 -1.33
CA GLY A 406 -20.40 -13.02 -2.08
C GLY A 406 -19.98 -14.30 -1.36
N LEU A 407 -19.29 -15.13 -2.15
CA LEU A 407 -18.71 -16.39 -1.71
C LEU A 407 -17.20 -16.33 -1.96
N SER A 408 -16.42 -16.97 -1.12
CA SER A 408 -15.00 -17.12 -1.37
C SER A 408 -14.49 -18.49 -0.93
N TYR A 409 -13.41 -18.90 -1.56
CA TYR A 409 -12.68 -20.11 -1.23
C TYR A 409 -11.18 -19.80 -1.28
N ASN A 410 -10.43 -20.26 -0.27
CA ASN A 410 -9.00 -20.18 -0.23
C ASN A 410 -8.41 -21.54 0.13
N HIS A 411 -7.40 -21.96 -0.61
CA HIS A 411 -6.59 -23.13 -0.32
C HIS A 411 -5.14 -22.71 -0.17
N ASP A 412 -4.51 -23.10 0.93
CA ASP A 412 -3.08 -23.01 1.18
C ASP A 412 -2.53 -24.41 1.44
N GLY A 413 -1.50 -24.81 0.72
CA GLY A 413 -0.81 -26.08 0.90
C GLY A 413 0.70 -25.89 1.01
N PHE A 414 1.31 -26.53 1.99
CA PHE A 414 2.74 -26.45 2.28
C PHE A 414 3.37 -27.85 2.25
N ARG A 415 4.55 -27.93 1.69
CA ARG A 415 5.43 -29.13 1.78
C ARG A 415 6.79 -28.63 2.20
N ARG A 416 7.21 -29.01 3.41
CA ARG A 416 8.47 -28.60 4.01
C ARG A 416 9.40 -29.77 4.14
N HIS A 417 10.69 -29.53 3.85
CA HIS A 417 11.79 -30.47 4.02
C HIS A 417 12.90 -29.70 4.74
N TYR A 418 13.14 -30.00 6.00
CA TYR A 418 13.90 -29.10 6.85
C TYR A 418 14.75 -29.84 7.91
N ARG A 419 15.75 -29.13 8.43
CA ARG A 419 16.52 -29.43 9.63
C ARG A 419 16.83 -28.11 10.33
N LEU A 420 16.29 -27.90 11.52
CA LEU A 420 16.42 -26.64 12.27
C LEU A 420 17.55 -26.63 13.29
N GLU A 421 18.25 -27.74 13.49
CA GLU A 421 19.44 -27.79 14.30
C GLU A 421 20.71 -27.54 13.45
N HIS A 422 21.75 -26.99 14.10
CA HIS A 422 23.08 -26.80 13.49
C HIS A 422 23.90 -28.08 13.37
N ASN A 423 23.32 -29.22 13.62
CA ASN A 423 23.99 -30.52 13.50
C ASN A 423 23.68 -31.18 12.14
N ALA A 424 24.60 -31.07 11.21
CA ALA A 424 24.47 -31.62 9.85
C ALA A 424 24.30 -33.15 9.80
N SER A 425 24.58 -33.86 10.91
CA SER A 425 24.43 -35.33 10.97
C SER A 425 22.98 -35.75 11.25
N LEU A 426 22.10 -34.83 11.67
CA LEU A 426 20.70 -35.14 11.89
C LEU A 426 19.94 -35.24 10.55
N PRO A 427 18.98 -36.18 10.47
CA PRO A 427 18.18 -36.32 9.25
C PRO A 427 17.31 -35.13 9.01
N LEU A 428 16.92 -34.93 7.74
CA LEU A 428 15.93 -33.94 7.36
C LEU A 428 14.53 -34.45 7.72
N GLU A 429 13.72 -33.56 8.26
CA GLU A 429 12.32 -33.79 8.55
C GLU A 429 11.44 -33.42 7.36
N ASN A 430 10.27 -34.07 7.27
CA ASN A 430 9.27 -33.78 6.25
C ASN A 430 7.95 -33.42 6.93
N ASN A 431 7.37 -32.32 6.53
CA ASN A 431 6.06 -31.86 6.99
C ASN A 431 5.18 -31.51 5.81
N LYS A 432 3.90 -31.87 5.87
CA LYS A 432 2.86 -31.44 4.92
C LYS A 432 1.70 -30.86 5.71
N GLU A 433 1.29 -29.69 5.30
CA GLU A 433 0.17 -28.96 5.90
C GLU A 433 -0.71 -28.40 4.78
N HIS A 434 -1.99 -28.34 5.01
CA HIS A 434 -2.92 -27.64 4.14
C HIS A 434 -4.05 -27.02 4.95
N GLU A 435 -4.63 -25.97 4.42
CA GLU A 435 -5.82 -25.33 4.97
C GLU A 435 -6.77 -24.96 3.83
N ASN A 436 -8.04 -25.31 4.01
CA ASN A 436 -9.13 -24.93 3.14
C ASN A 436 -10.11 -24.05 3.90
N VAL A 437 -10.37 -22.85 3.39
CA VAL A 437 -11.33 -21.93 3.99
C VAL A 437 -12.38 -21.55 2.95
N GLY A 438 -13.63 -21.93 3.23
CA GLY A 438 -14.81 -21.52 2.48
C GLY A 438 -15.63 -20.50 3.25
N GLY A 439 -16.06 -19.41 2.61
CA GLY A 439 -16.80 -18.37 3.30
C GLY A 439 -17.87 -17.70 2.47
N ALA A 440 -18.82 -17.07 3.17
CA ALA A 440 -19.86 -16.24 2.59
C ALA A 440 -19.99 -14.95 3.37
N TYR A 441 -20.32 -13.85 2.67
CA TYR A 441 -20.55 -12.57 3.32
C TYR A 441 -21.77 -11.85 2.76
N VAL A 442 -22.30 -10.95 3.58
CA VAL A 442 -23.25 -9.93 3.21
C VAL A 442 -22.82 -8.60 3.82
N GLN A 443 -22.89 -7.54 3.04
CA GLN A 443 -22.56 -6.18 3.45
C GLN A 443 -23.62 -5.22 2.93
N TYR A 444 -24.17 -4.45 3.82
CA TYR A 444 -25.14 -3.42 3.52
C TYR A 444 -24.53 -2.04 3.76
N THR A 445 -24.79 -1.12 2.83
CA THR A 445 -24.34 0.27 2.95
C THR A 445 -25.55 1.18 2.82
N MET A 446 -25.71 2.10 3.79
CA MET A 446 -26.68 3.16 3.80
C MET A 446 -25.96 4.51 3.66
N ASN A 447 -26.35 5.30 2.66
CA ASN A 447 -25.82 6.64 2.41
C ASN A 447 -26.95 7.67 2.50
N LEU A 448 -26.96 8.47 3.55
CA LEU A 448 -27.92 9.54 3.72
C LEU A 448 -27.32 10.89 3.29
N HIS A 449 -27.57 11.27 2.03
CA HIS A 449 -27.19 12.56 1.45
C HIS A 449 -25.68 12.87 1.55
N ASP A 450 -24.81 11.84 1.46
CA ASP A 450 -23.35 11.88 1.60
C ASP A 450 -22.84 12.45 2.94
N LYS A 451 -23.76 12.88 3.81
CA LYS A 451 -23.42 13.39 5.13
C LYS A 451 -23.26 12.29 6.17
N PHE A 452 -24.07 11.26 6.08
CA PHE A 452 -24.04 10.12 6.99
C PHE A 452 -24.03 8.82 6.19
N VAL A 453 -22.94 8.06 6.30
CA VAL A 453 -22.78 6.80 5.62
C VAL A 453 -22.49 5.72 6.66
N LEU A 454 -23.31 4.67 6.67
CA LEU A 454 -23.14 3.49 7.50
C LEU A 454 -22.92 2.26 6.61
N MET A 455 -21.88 1.50 6.87
CA MET A 455 -21.65 0.20 6.28
C MET A 455 -21.59 -0.83 7.39
N ALA A 456 -22.35 -1.91 7.27
CA ALA A 456 -22.32 -3.05 8.17
C ALA A 456 -22.17 -4.34 7.35
N GLY A 457 -21.21 -5.14 7.71
CA GLY A 457 -20.91 -6.40 7.06
C GLY A 457 -20.80 -7.56 8.05
N LEU A 458 -21.30 -8.70 7.65
CA LEU A 458 -21.16 -9.96 8.36
C LEU A 458 -20.63 -11.03 7.42
N ARG A 459 -19.60 -11.74 7.86
CA ARG A 459 -19.00 -12.82 7.11
C ARG A 459 -18.90 -14.05 7.99
N GLY A 460 -19.26 -15.22 7.46
CA GLY A 460 -19.06 -16.52 8.08
C GLY A 460 -18.10 -17.35 7.24
N ASP A 461 -17.08 -17.93 7.86
CA ASP A 461 -16.09 -18.78 7.24
C ASP A 461 -15.98 -20.12 7.96
N TYR A 462 -15.67 -21.15 7.20
CA TYR A 462 -15.34 -22.48 7.70
C TYR A 462 -13.95 -22.89 7.23
N SER A 463 -13.05 -23.12 8.20
CA SER A 463 -11.73 -23.71 7.98
C SER A 463 -11.75 -25.17 8.37
N ASP A 464 -11.09 -26.04 7.59
CA ASP A 464 -10.90 -27.44 7.97
C ASP A 464 -10.05 -27.58 9.24
N LEU A 465 -9.15 -26.62 9.53
CA LEU A 465 -8.33 -26.56 10.75
C LEU A 465 -9.10 -25.96 11.95
N HIS A 466 -9.68 -24.76 11.78
CA HIS A 466 -10.20 -23.94 12.88
C HIS A 466 -11.74 -23.94 13.00
N LYS A 467 -12.43 -24.70 12.14
CA LYS A 467 -13.90 -24.83 12.10
C LYS A 467 -14.59 -23.52 11.73
N PHE A 468 -15.75 -23.24 12.27
CA PHE A 468 -16.59 -22.11 11.91
C PHE A 468 -16.27 -20.86 12.75
N PHE A 469 -16.12 -19.71 12.11
CA PHE A 469 -15.94 -18.42 12.76
C PHE A 469 -16.68 -17.30 12.01
N VAL A 470 -16.93 -16.19 12.71
CA VAL A 470 -17.76 -15.09 12.21
C VAL A 470 -17.01 -13.76 12.35
N THR A 471 -16.99 -13.00 11.26
CA THR A 471 -16.31 -11.71 11.14
C THR A 471 -17.32 -10.59 10.99
N PRO A 472 -17.80 -9.95 12.08
CA PRO A 472 -18.61 -8.74 12.01
C PRO A 472 -17.71 -7.51 11.80
N ARG A 473 -18.11 -6.56 10.92
CA ARG A 473 -17.43 -5.29 10.69
C ARG A 473 -18.43 -4.18 10.43
N ALA A 474 -18.15 -2.99 10.96
CA ALA A 474 -18.97 -1.81 10.73
C ALA A 474 -18.12 -0.56 10.58
N HIS A 475 -18.55 0.34 9.69
CA HIS A 475 -17.95 1.65 9.46
C HIS A 475 -19.04 2.72 9.46
N LEU A 476 -18.75 3.82 10.08
CA LEU A 476 -19.59 4.98 10.13
C LEU A 476 -18.80 6.20 9.67
N LYS A 477 -19.36 6.97 8.77
CA LYS A 477 -18.81 8.25 8.33
C LYS A 477 -19.85 9.34 8.58
N TYR A 478 -19.43 10.48 9.12
CA TYR A 478 -20.24 11.67 9.28
C TYR A 478 -19.51 12.90 8.76
N THR A 479 -20.08 13.53 7.73
CA THR A 479 -19.52 14.71 7.05
C THR A 479 -20.50 15.86 7.21
N PRO A 480 -20.40 16.64 8.31
CA PRO A 480 -21.33 17.76 8.56
C PRO A 480 -21.25 18.86 7.50
N ASN A 481 -20.05 19.05 6.92
CA ASN A 481 -19.77 20.03 5.86
C ASN A 481 -18.50 19.62 5.09
N ASP A 482 -18.15 20.36 4.05
CA ASP A 482 -17.01 20.08 3.16
C ASP A 482 -15.63 20.22 3.82
N PHE A 483 -15.56 20.71 5.05
CA PHE A 483 -14.33 20.97 5.79
C PHE A 483 -14.07 19.95 6.91
N VAL A 484 -15.07 19.19 7.32
CA VAL A 484 -14.98 18.30 8.47
C VAL A 484 -15.55 16.93 8.14
N ASN A 485 -14.82 15.88 8.49
CA ASN A 485 -15.21 14.50 8.29
C ASN A 485 -14.80 13.66 9.49
N PHE A 486 -15.72 12.89 10.04
CA PHE A 486 -15.50 11.94 11.12
C PHE A 486 -15.74 10.52 10.61
N ARG A 487 -14.89 9.57 11.02
CA ARG A 487 -15.08 8.15 10.75
C ARG A 487 -14.89 7.35 12.02
N LEU A 488 -15.72 6.33 12.16
CA LEU A 488 -15.59 5.30 13.20
C LEU A 488 -15.60 3.94 12.51
N SER A 489 -14.82 3.02 13.04
CA SER A 489 -14.81 1.62 12.58
C SER A 489 -14.69 0.68 13.77
N ALA A 490 -15.33 -0.48 13.70
CA ALA A 490 -15.19 -1.55 14.68
C ALA A 490 -15.44 -2.91 14.02
N GLY A 491 -14.66 -3.92 14.39
CA GLY A 491 -14.88 -5.30 13.91
C GLY A 491 -13.79 -6.26 14.28
N LYS A 492 -13.96 -7.48 13.83
CA LYS A 492 -13.05 -8.61 14.05
C LYS A 492 -12.19 -8.91 12.84
N GLY A 493 -11.03 -9.49 13.12
CA GLY A 493 -10.17 -10.16 12.15
C GLY A 493 -9.65 -11.47 12.71
N TYR A 494 -9.34 -12.40 11.81
CA TYR A 494 -8.83 -13.73 12.11
C TYR A 494 -7.64 -14.08 11.23
N ARG A 495 -6.78 -14.98 11.72
CA ARG A 495 -5.61 -15.39 10.98
C ARG A 495 -5.09 -16.75 11.48
N THR A 496 -4.59 -17.58 10.56
CA THR A 496 -3.83 -18.79 10.90
C THR A 496 -2.34 -18.44 10.94
N ALA A 497 -1.71 -18.57 12.10
CA ALA A 497 -0.27 -18.35 12.27
C ALA A 497 0.54 -19.52 11.71
N ARG A 498 1.60 -19.22 10.94
CA ARG A 498 2.56 -20.20 10.43
C ARG A 498 3.99 -19.77 10.74
N PRO A 499 4.44 -19.97 12.02
CA PRO A 499 5.70 -19.41 12.49
C PRO A 499 6.92 -19.76 11.63
N MET A 500 7.05 -21.03 11.20
CA MET A 500 8.18 -21.49 10.40
C MET A 500 8.26 -20.81 9.04
N ASP A 501 7.11 -20.58 8.37
CA ASP A 501 7.07 -20.01 7.05
C ASP A 501 7.20 -18.49 7.08
N GLU A 502 6.50 -17.86 8.01
CA GLU A 502 6.39 -16.39 8.10
C GLU A 502 7.57 -15.73 8.78
N GLN A 503 8.34 -16.50 9.58
CA GLN A 503 9.47 -16.00 10.36
C GLN A 503 10.72 -16.87 10.13
N ASN A 504 10.92 -17.40 8.92
CA ASN A 504 12.07 -18.25 8.60
C ASN A 504 13.43 -17.54 8.72
N TYR A 505 13.46 -16.22 8.72
CA TYR A 505 14.66 -15.43 9.02
C TYR A 505 15.23 -15.70 10.42
N LEU A 506 14.41 -16.21 11.37
CA LEU A 506 14.87 -16.64 12.69
C LEU A 506 15.85 -17.84 12.62
N PHE A 507 15.86 -18.58 11.51
CA PHE A 507 16.78 -19.68 11.32
C PHE A 507 18.21 -19.22 11.04
N ALA A 508 18.41 -17.93 10.73
CA ALA A 508 19.74 -17.35 10.55
C ALA A 508 20.57 -17.28 11.85
N GLY A 509 19.93 -17.30 13.02
CA GLY A 509 20.62 -17.29 14.32
C GLY A 509 20.75 -18.67 14.96
N SER A 510 21.37 -18.76 16.15
CA SER A 510 21.55 -20.01 16.89
C SER A 510 20.35 -20.39 17.78
N ARG A 511 19.38 -19.49 17.98
CA ARG A 511 18.21 -19.77 18.85
C ARG A 511 17.49 -21.06 18.44
N ARG A 512 17.15 -21.89 19.44
CA ARG A 512 16.26 -23.02 19.21
C ARG A 512 14.85 -22.53 18.89
N VAL A 513 14.18 -23.15 17.93
CA VAL A 513 12.80 -22.83 17.55
C VAL A 513 11.86 -23.83 18.22
N GLU A 514 11.01 -23.36 19.12
CA GLU A 514 10.07 -24.17 19.89
C GLU A 514 8.64 -23.74 19.54
N ILE A 515 7.87 -24.64 18.93
CA ILE A 515 6.49 -24.36 18.49
C ILE A 515 5.52 -25.26 19.24
N ALA A 516 4.56 -24.66 19.95
CA ALA A 516 3.52 -25.39 20.62
C ALA A 516 2.65 -26.16 19.58
N PRO A 517 2.33 -27.44 19.85
CA PRO A 517 1.63 -28.28 18.86
C PRO A 517 0.14 -27.92 18.70
N ASP A 518 -0.42 -27.10 19.57
CA ASP A 518 -1.84 -26.77 19.67
C ASP A 518 -2.11 -25.28 19.38
N LEU A 519 -1.35 -24.69 18.44
CA LEU A 519 -1.57 -23.28 18.07
C LEU A 519 -2.99 -23.06 17.57
N LYS A 520 -3.64 -22.04 18.15
CA LYS A 520 -5.00 -21.63 17.80
C LYS A 520 -5.01 -20.62 16.66
N GLN A 521 -6.17 -20.45 16.04
CA GLN A 521 -6.42 -19.33 15.15
C GLN A 521 -6.33 -18.02 15.93
N GLU A 522 -5.57 -17.07 15.43
CA GLU A 522 -5.49 -15.73 16.02
C GLU A 522 -6.78 -14.95 15.75
N GLU A 523 -7.24 -14.24 16.76
CA GLU A 523 -8.46 -13.43 16.74
C GLU A 523 -8.20 -12.08 17.41
N ALA A 524 -8.60 -10.98 16.75
CA ALA A 524 -8.53 -9.65 17.33
C ALA A 524 -9.76 -8.81 17.02
N TRP A 525 -10.11 -7.94 17.98
CA TRP A 525 -10.97 -6.78 17.75
C TRP A 525 -10.13 -5.55 17.44
N ASN A 526 -10.55 -4.79 16.45
CA ASN A 526 -9.98 -3.48 16.16
C ASN A 526 -11.10 -2.43 16.15
N THR A 527 -10.82 -1.29 16.78
CA THR A 527 -11.70 -0.13 16.79
C THR A 527 -10.90 1.10 16.38
N GLY A 528 -11.43 1.89 15.47
CA GLY A 528 -10.78 3.08 14.95
C GLY A 528 -11.68 4.30 14.99
N ALA A 529 -11.08 5.45 15.26
CA ALA A 529 -11.70 6.78 15.14
C ALA A 529 -10.77 7.69 14.33
N ASN A 530 -11.33 8.43 13.38
CA ASN A 530 -10.60 9.38 12.55
C ASN A 530 -11.39 10.69 12.43
N ALA A 531 -10.67 11.80 12.48
CA ALA A 531 -11.21 13.13 12.23
C ALA A 531 -10.33 13.87 11.21
N GLN A 532 -10.93 14.33 10.13
CA GLN A 532 -10.25 15.10 9.09
C GLN A 532 -10.82 16.53 9.05
N PHE A 533 -9.91 17.50 8.99
CA PHE A 533 -10.23 18.92 8.92
C PHE A 533 -9.50 19.55 7.73
N LYS A 534 -10.24 20.33 6.95
CA LYS A 534 -9.70 21.22 5.93
C LYS A 534 -9.81 22.65 6.48
N ILE A 535 -8.70 23.22 6.90
CA ILE A 535 -8.67 24.52 7.56
C ILE A 535 -8.18 25.58 6.57
N PRO A 536 -9.03 26.52 6.12
CA PRO A 536 -8.60 27.59 5.25
C PRO A 536 -7.64 28.55 6.00
N LEU A 537 -6.48 28.79 5.41
CA LEU A 537 -5.47 29.75 5.90
C LEU A 537 -5.17 30.74 4.77
N GLY A 538 -5.98 31.79 4.67
CA GLY A 538 -5.95 32.71 3.54
C GLY A 538 -6.41 32.01 2.25
N ASP A 539 -5.54 32.03 1.23
CA ASP A 539 -5.74 31.35 -0.06
C ASP A 539 -5.24 29.88 -0.07
N ARG A 540 -4.79 29.37 1.09
CA ARG A 540 -4.25 28.03 1.25
C ARG A 540 -5.14 27.17 2.12
N LEU A 541 -4.95 25.84 1.99
CA LEU A 541 -5.71 24.85 2.75
C LEU A 541 -4.74 23.99 3.57
N LEU A 542 -4.91 24.00 4.89
CA LEU A 542 -4.25 23.06 5.78
C LEU A 542 -5.15 21.83 5.95
N ASN A 543 -4.66 20.66 5.56
CA ASN A 543 -5.32 19.39 5.84
C ASN A 543 -4.77 18.82 7.13
N LEU A 544 -5.60 18.70 8.15
CA LEU A 544 -5.27 18.08 9.44
C LEU A 544 -6.04 16.77 9.57
N ASN A 545 -5.32 15.70 9.90
CA ASN A 545 -5.86 14.36 10.10
C ASN A 545 -5.47 13.86 11.48
N LEU A 546 -6.45 13.48 12.29
CA LEU A 546 -6.28 12.93 13.64
C LEU A 546 -6.86 11.53 13.66
N GLU A 547 -6.11 10.58 14.22
CA GLU A 547 -6.49 9.17 14.22
C GLU A 547 -6.20 8.53 15.59
N TYR A 548 -7.09 7.64 15.98
CA TYR A 548 -6.91 6.75 17.11
C TYR A 548 -7.35 5.35 16.75
N TYR A 549 -6.52 4.36 17.08
CA TYR A 549 -6.84 2.94 16.90
C TYR A 549 -6.54 2.16 18.17
N TYR A 550 -7.42 1.23 18.47
CA TYR A 550 -7.26 0.24 19.53
C TYR A 550 -7.44 -1.15 18.96
N THR A 551 -6.42 -1.99 19.12
CA THR A 551 -6.45 -3.41 18.76
C THR A 551 -6.34 -4.24 20.03
N HIS A 552 -7.22 -5.20 20.20
CA HIS A 552 -7.23 -6.13 21.32
C HIS A 552 -7.29 -7.57 20.82
N PHE A 553 -6.30 -8.38 21.18
CA PHE A 553 -6.28 -9.80 20.84
C PHE A 553 -7.11 -10.61 21.82
N VAL A 554 -7.99 -11.44 21.27
CA VAL A 554 -8.71 -12.50 22.02
C VAL A 554 -7.85 -13.75 22.07
N GLU A 555 -7.28 -14.14 20.93
CA GLU A 555 -6.29 -15.20 20.77
C GLU A 555 -5.13 -14.66 19.94
N GLN A 556 -3.90 -15.01 20.33
CA GLN A 556 -2.68 -14.62 19.62
C GLN A 556 -1.61 -15.70 19.77
N VAL A 557 -0.84 -15.93 18.72
CA VAL A 557 0.40 -16.69 18.82
C VAL A 557 1.52 -15.75 19.24
N VAL A 558 2.01 -15.92 20.45
CA VAL A 558 3.09 -15.11 21.01
C VAL A 558 4.42 -15.61 20.45
N THR A 559 5.22 -14.69 19.90
CA THR A 559 6.63 -14.94 19.59
C THR A 559 7.45 -14.46 20.77
N ASP A 560 7.93 -15.38 21.60
CA ASP A 560 8.63 -15.09 22.84
C ASP A 560 10.13 -15.30 22.65
N MET A 561 10.86 -14.20 22.79
CA MET A 561 12.34 -14.14 22.77
C MET A 561 12.89 -13.66 24.12
N ASP A 562 12.03 -13.52 25.14
CA ASP A 562 12.37 -13.00 26.45
C ASP A 562 12.64 -14.10 27.47
N ALA A 563 11.82 -15.17 27.49
CA ALA A 563 11.90 -16.21 28.52
C ALA A 563 13.20 -17.01 28.45
N ASP A 564 13.77 -17.18 27.26
CA ASP A 564 15.07 -17.83 27.04
C ASP A 564 15.82 -17.11 25.90
N ALA A 565 16.95 -16.52 26.21
CA ALA A 565 17.78 -15.81 25.23
C ALA A 565 18.32 -16.73 24.12
N HIS A 566 18.33 -18.05 24.29
CA HIS A 566 18.81 -19.06 23.33
C HIS A 566 17.66 -19.84 22.67
N ALA A 567 16.40 -19.38 22.88
CA ALA A 567 15.24 -19.95 22.21
C ALA A 567 14.29 -18.87 21.70
N VAL A 568 13.53 -19.19 20.68
CA VAL A 568 12.32 -18.49 20.29
C VAL A 568 11.15 -19.44 20.45
N ARG A 569 10.17 -19.05 21.22
CA ARG A 569 9.01 -19.86 21.55
C ARG A 569 7.75 -19.30 20.94
N PHE A 570 6.95 -20.18 20.33
CA PHE A 570 5.65 -19.85 19.76
C PHE A 570 4.56 -20.60 20.53
N TYR A 571 3.68 -19.86 21.19
CA TYR A 571 2.62 -20.43 22.02
C TYR A 571 1.38 -19.52 22.01
N ASN A 572 0.24 -20.09 22.42
CA ASN A 572 -1.01 -19.34 22.54
C ASN A 572 -0.96 -18.33 23.69
N LEU A 573 -1.48 -17.12 23.45
CA LEU A 573 -1.55 -16.06 24.46
C LEU A 573 -2.26 -16.54 25.73
N ASP A 574 -1.59 -16.40 26.86
CA ASP A 574 -2.17 -16.53 28.18
C ASP A 574 -2.10 -15.18 28.92
N GLY A 575 -3.19 -14.42 28.85
CA GLY A 575 -3.26 -13.08 29.41
C GLY A 575 -3.82 -12.03 28.45
N ARG A 576 -3.16 -10.88 28.31
CA ARG A 576 -3.62 -9.74 27.50
C ARG A 576 -2.59 -9.33 26.46
N SER A 577 -3.08 -9.00 25.27
CA SER A 577 -2.30 -8.34 24.24
C SER A 577 -3.12 -7.26 23.56
N TYR A 578 -2.53 -6.06 23.43
CA TYR A 578 -3.22 -4.91 22.84
C TYR A 578 -2.24 -3.90 22.24
N SER A 579 -2.77 -3.00 21.41
CA SER A 579 -2.08 -1.83 20.89
C SER A 579 -3.00 -0.61 20.88
N HIS A 580 -2.53 0.52 21.42
CA HIS A 580 -3.10 1.85 21.26
C HIS A 580 -2.21 2.67 20.34
N VAL A 581 -2.79 3.29 19.33
CA VAL A 581 -2.07 4.16 18.40
C VAL A 581 -2.81 5.47 18.25
N LEU A 582 -2.10 6.58 18.47
CA LEU A 582 -2.55 7.94 18.20
C LEU A 582 -1.67 8.51 17.09
N GLN A 583 -2.26 9.09 16.06
CA GLN A 583 -1.54 9.76 14.98
C GLN A 583 -2.18 11.11 14.66
N ALA A 584 -1.34 12.11 14.48
CA ALA A 584 -1.71 13.41 13.93
C ALA A 584 -0.85 13.71 12.70
N GLU A 585 -1.46 14.22 11.64
CA GLU A 585 -0.78 14.59 10.41
C GLU A 585 -1.34 15.90 9.88
N ALA A 586 -0.46 16.79 9.50
CA ALA A 586 -0.78 18.08 8.91
C ALA A 586 -0.05 18.23 7.57
N THR A 587 -0.80 18.51 6.50
CA THR A 587 -0.25 18.71 5.15
C THR A 587 -0.77 20.05 4.58
N MET A 588 0.13 20.86 4.06
CA MET A 588 -0.20 22.14 3.46
C MET A 588 0.74 22.49 2.30
N MET A 589 0.20 23.07 1.26
CA MET A 589 0.97 23.77 0.24
C MET A 589 1.25 25.21 0.71
N VAL A 590 2.47 25.45 1.22
CA VAL A 590 2.84 26.73 1.85
C VAL A 590 3.01 27.84 0.81
N VAL A 591 3.71 27.54 -0.27
CA VAL A 591 3.84 28.39 -1.45
C VAL A 591 3.63 27.52 -2.69
N ASP A 592 3.44 28.14 -3.86
CA ASP A 592 3.25 27.39 -5.09
C ASP A 592 4.46 26.46 -5.35
N GLY A 593 4.20 25.16 -5.35
CA GLY A 593 5.16 24.13 -5.57
C GLY A 593 5.77 23.52 -4.33
N LEU A 594 5.66 24.14 -3.16
CA LEU A 594 6.17 23.60 -1.91
C LEU A 594 5.05 23.01 -1.06
N GLU A 595 5.01 21.70 -0.98
CA GLU A 595 4.16 20.93 -0.06
C GLU A 595 4.99 20.54 1.16
N LEU A 596 4.46 20.83 2.34
CA LEU A 596 5.01 20.38 3.61
C LEU A 596 4.03 19.43 4.29
N THR A 597 4.56 18.33 4.82
CA THR A 597 3.83 17.38 5.65
C THR A 597 4.57 17.19 6.95
N ALA A 598 3.87 17.30 8.08
CA ALA A 598 4.37 16.94 9.39
C ALA A 598 3.44 15.92 10.04
N ALA A 599 3.99 14.86 10.59
CA ALA A 599 3.21 13.84 11.26
C ALA A 599 3.89 13.37 12.55
N TYR A 600 3.07 13.02 13.54
CA TYR A 600 3.50 12.40 14.78
C TYR A 600 2.58 11.23 15.12
N ARG A 601 3.19 10.08 15.43
CA ARG A 601 2.49 8.88 15.88
C ARG A 601 3.03 8.44 17.23
N TYR A 602 2.14 8.13 18.16
CA TYR A 602 2.45 7.49 19.44
C TYR A 602 1.86 6.07 19.45
N THR A 603 2.64 5.11 19.99
CA THR A 603 2.28 3.69 20.02
C THR A 603 2.52 3.12 21.42
N ASP A 604 1.49 2.53 22.03
CA ASP A 604 1.59 1.70 23.24
C ASP A 604 1.09 0.28 22.93
N ALA A 605 2.03 -0.62 22.62
CA ALA A 605 1.75 -2.01 22.30
C ALA A 605 2.32 -2.93 23.38
N LYS A 606 1.47 -3.75 24.01
CA LYS A 606 1.84 -4.66 25.07
C LYS A 606 1.31 -6.06 24.84
N CYS A 607 2.05 -7.04 25.34
CA CYS A 607 1.68 -8.45 25.33
C CYS A 607 2.08 -9.10 26.63
N THR A 608 1.29 -10.04 27.14
CA THR A 608 1.68 -10.90 28.26
C THR A 608 2.70 -11.91 27.73
N ILE A 609 3.90 -11.85 28.28
CA ILE A 609 5.03 -12.74 28.01
C ILE A 609 5.48 -13.27 29.36
N ASP A 610 5.60 -14.57 29.51
CA ASP A 610 5.96 -15.25 30.74
C ASP A 610 5.16 -14.72 31.95
N GLY A 611 3.82 -14.70 31.83
CA GLY A 611 2.88 -14.26 32.85
C GLY A 611 2.90 -12.75 33.20
N SER A 612 3.73 -11.95 32.55
CA SER A 612 3.88 -10.51 32.80
C SER A 612 3.48 -9.67 31.59
N LEU A 613 2.64 -8.65 31.80
CA LEU A 613 2.27 -7.71 30.73
C LEU A 613 3.42 -6.75 30.45
N ARG A 614 4.06 -6.88 29.29
CA ARG A 614 5.26 -6.14 28.89
C ARG A 614 5.05 -5.37 27.59
N GLU A 615 5.85 -4.32 27.35
CA GLU A 615 5.95 -3.67 26.03
C GLU A 615 6.42 -4.70 24.99
N LYS A 616 5.85 -4.68 23.80
CA LYS A 616 6.34 -5.53 22.68
C LYS A 616 7.78 -5.12 22.34
N PRO A 617 8.72 -6.07 22.26
CA PRO A 617 10.10 -5.78 21.92
C PRO A 617 10.21 -5.24 20.47
N LEU A 618 11.32 -4.56 20.17
CA LEU A 618 11.67 -4.01 18.86
C LEU A 618 10.53 -3.15 18.24
N THR A 619 9.77 -2.46 19.11
CA THR A 619 8.67 -1.58 18.70
C THR A 619 8.91 -0.18 19.27
N SER A 620 9.07 0.80 18.37
CA SER A 620 9.27 2.20 18.73
C SER A 620 8.00 2.78 19.34
N ARG A 621 8.15 3.53 20.45
CA ARG A 621 7.02 4.19 21.14
C ARG A 621 6.42 5.35 20.36
N TYR A 622 7.20 6.01 19.50
CA TYR A 622 6.73 7.10 18.67
C TYR A 622 7.50 7.17 17.35
N LYS A 623 6.90 7.82 16.38
CA LYS A 623 7.54 8.23 15.13
C LYS A 623 7.12 9.64 14.81
N ALA A 624 8.08 10.52 14.53
CA ALA A 624 7.82 11.83 13.94
C ALA A 624 8.35 11.84 12.50
N LEU A 625 7.62 12.47 11.60
CA LEU A 625 7.98 12.57 10.20
C LEU A 625 7.76 14.01 9.73
N PHE A 626 8.74 14.54 9.02
CA PHE A 626 8.65 15.80 8.31
C PHE A 626 9.07 15.60 6.85
N THR A 627 8.21 15.96 5.93
CA THR A 627 8.48 15.87 4.48
C THR A 627 8.32 17.26 3.84
N ALA A 628 9.28 17.64 3.02
CA ALA A 628 9.23 18.80 2.16
C ALA A 628 9.38 18.38 0.69
N SER A 629 8.44 18.76 -0.15
CA SER A 629 8.46 18.47 -1.58
C SER A 629 8.27 19.77 -2.36
N TYR A 630 9.26 20.12 -3.17
CA TYR A 630 9.23 21.31 -4.01
C TYR A 630 9.30 20.94 -5.48
N LYS A 631 8.35 21.42 -6.26
CA LYS A 631 8.31 21.28 -7.71
C LYS A 631 8.25 22.67 -8.36
N THR A 632 9.20 22.93 -9.26
CA THR A 632 9.26 24.23 -9.95
C THR A 632 8.01 24.45 -10.82
N PRO A 633 7.60 25.73 -11.04
CA PRO A 633 6.41 26.04 -11.85
C PRO A 633 6.43 25.49 -13.28
N ASN A 634 7.61 25.37 -13.88
CA ASN A 634 7.80 24.78 -15.22
C ASN A 634 7.82 23.24 -15.20
N ASN A 635 7.63 22.60 -14.05
CA ASN A 635 7.65 21.14 -13.86
C ASN A 635 8.96 20.45 -14.29
N LEU A 636 10.09 21.20 -14.40
CA LEU A 636 11.38 20.63 -14.82
C LEU A 636 12.18 20.08 -13.65
N TRP A 637 12.11 20.71 -12.49
CA TRP A 637 12.83 20.26 -11.29
C TRP A 637 11.86 19.83 -10.20
N GLN A 638 12.20 18.77 -9.51
CA GLN A 638 11.55 18.33 -8.27
C GLN A 638 12.63 18.03 -7.23
N MET A 639 12.41 18.49 -6.00
CA MET A 639 13.30 18.32 -4.85
C MET A 639 12.46 17.83 -3.69
N ASP A 640 12.87 16.72 -3.11
CA ASP A 640 12.15 16.04 -2.04
C ASP A 640 13.10 15.77 -0.89
N ALA A 641 12.64 15.94 0.34
CA ALA A 641 13.38 15.59 1.55
C ALA A 641 12.42 15.05 2.61
N THR A 642 12.81 13.97 3.27
CA THR A 642 12.03 13.34 4.35
C THR A 642 12.93 13.10 5.54
N LEU A 643 12.62 13.72 6.67
CA LEU A 643 13.24 13.50 7.97
C LEU A 643 12.31 12.64 8.82
N GLN A 644 12.81 11.52 9.31
CA GLN A 644 12.14 10.66 10.27
C GLN A 644 12.89 10.68 11.59
N LEU A 645 12.18 10.74 12.71
CA LEU A 645 12.68 10.47 14.03
C LEU A 645 11.95 9.26 14.59
N ASN A 646 12.64 8.13 14.67
CA ASN A 646 12.11 6.89 15.22
C ASN A 646 12.42 6.87 16.73
N GLY A 647 11.38 6.67 17.53
CA GLY A 647 11.51 6.66 19.00
C GLY A 647 12.19 5.42 19.53
N GLY A 648 12.71 5.50 20.74
CA GLY A 648 13.26 4.35 21.44
C GLY A 648 12.20 3.31 21.79
N GLY A 649 12.66 2.10 22.12
CA GLY A 649 11.81 0.98 22.48
C GLY A 649 12.51 -0.03 23.39
N ARG A 650 11.80 -1.12 23.71
CA ARG A 650 12.34 -2.25 24.47
C ARG A 650 13.03 -3.25 23.56
N MET A 651 14.16 -3.80 24.00
CA MET A 651 14.79 -4.99 23.45
C MET A 651 14.25 -6.24 24.16
N PRO A 652 14.34 -7.45 23.57
CA PRO A 652 14.21 -8.69 24.34
C PRO A 652 15.14 -8.70 25.55
N ASP A 653 14.80 -9.50 26.58
CA ASP A 653 15.62 -9.56 27.80
C ASP A 653 17.01 -10.14 27.50
N PRO A 654 18.10 -9.43 27.86
CA PRO A 654 19.46 -9.90 27.64
C PRO A 654 19.87 -10.95 28.67
N TYR A 655 20.83 -11.81 28.32
CA TYR A 655 21.52 -12.67 29.26
C TYR A 655 22.78 -12.01 29.81
N THR A 656 23.30 -12.53 30.93
CA THR A 656 24.51 -12.03 31.55
C THR A 656 25.71 -12.79 31.02
N LEU A 657 26.72 -12.04 30.56
CA LEU A 657 28.00 -12.58 30.10
C LEU A 657 28.88 -13.01 31.31
N ALA A 658 29.96 -13.77 31.02
CA ALA A 658 30.87 -14.28 32.04
C ALA A 658 31.57 -13.19 32.89
N ASP A 659 31.72 -11.98 32.32
CA ASP A 659 32.27 -10.81 32.98
C ASP A 659 31.25 -10.01 33.83
N GLY A 660 30.00 -10.46 33.86
CA GLY A 660 28.88 -9.83 34.56
C GLY A 660 28.18 -8.71 33.79
N SER A 661 28.61 -8.39 32.56
CA SER A 661 27.92 -7.44 31.66
C SER A 661 26.71 -8.07 31.01
N LEU A 662 25.84 -7.24 30.42
CA LEU A 662 24.70 -7.73 29.62
C LEU A 662 25.12 -7.92 28.17
N SER A 663 24.56 -8.95 27.53
CA SER A 663 24.78 -9.25 26.11
C SER A 663 24.33 -8.13 25.16
N TRP A 664 23.29 -7.37 25.54
CA TRP A 664 22.83 -6.14 24.88
C TRP A 664 22.07 -5.25 25.85
N GLU A 665 21.80 -4.01 25.45
CA GLU A 665 21.04 -3.06 26.25
C GLU A 665 19.54 -3.44 26.28
N LYS A 666 18.89 -3.26 27.44
CA LYS A 666 17.44 -3.56 27.60
C LYS A 666 16.53 -2.65 26.78
N ARG A 667 17.02 -1.50 26.38
CA ARG A 667 16.31 -0.50 25.58
C ARG A 667 17.25 0.12 24.56
N TYR A 668 16.68 0.51 23.42
CA TYR A 668 17.36 1.33 22.42
C TYR A 668 16.82 2.76 22.43
N ASP A 669 17.68 3.70 22.07
CA ASP A 669 17.37 5.13 22.00
C ASP A 669 16.70 5.51 20.68
N ALA A 670 16.15 6.73 20.63
CA ALA A 670 15.62 7.31 19.40
C ALA A 670 16.73 7.60 18.38
N PHE A 671 16.43 7.42 17.11
CA PHE A 671 17.37 7.67 16.03
C PHE A 671 16.73 8.40 14.84
N PRO A 672 17.48 9.33 14.21
CA PRO A 672 17.03 10.05 13.02
C PRO A 672 17.41 9.32 11.73
N GLN A 673 16.57 9.49 10.69
CA GLN A 673 16.89 9.11 9.32
C GLN A 673 16.49 10.27 8.39
N LEU A 674 17.39 10.68 7.51
CA LEU A 674 17.14 11.69 6.49
C LEU A 674 17.30 11.06 5.11
N SER A 675 16.32 11.27 4.25
CA SER A 675 16.41 10.92 2.83
C SER A 675 16.12 12.16 1.99
N ALA A 676 16.79 12.31 0.87
CA ALA A 676 16.56 13.42 -0.05
C ALA A 676 16.79 13.00 -1.51
N GLN A 677 16.05 13.61 -2.42
CA GLN A 677 16.19 13.39 -3.86
C GLN A 677 16.01 14.69 -4.64
N VAL A 678 16.76 14.82 -5.72
CA VAL A 678 16.57 15.85 -6.74
C VAL A 678 16.38 15.17 -8.08
N SER A 679 15.36 15.57 -8.82
CA SER A 679 15.12 15.09 -10.17
C SER A 679 14.96 16.23 -11.17
N ARG A 680 15.40 16.00 -12.40
CA ARG A 680 15.27 16.96 -13.52
C ARG A 680 14.77 16.28 -14.78
N LYS A 681 13.74 16.87 -15.39
CA LYS A 681 13.14 16.41 -16.64
C LYS A 681 13.79 17.10 -17.85
N PHE A 682 14.16 16.30 -18.85
CA PHE A 682 14.72 16.70 -20.14
C PHE A 682 13.90 16.05 -21.27
N GLY A 683 12.80 16.68 -21.67
CA GLY A 683 11.89 16.08 -22.65
C GLY A 683 11.32 14.75 -22.16
N GLN A 684 11.68 13.65 -22.81
CA GLN A 684 11.27 12.29 -22.49
C GLN A 684 12.13 11.64 -21.39
N PHE A 685 13.25 12.25 -21.03
CA PHE A 685 14.16 11.72 -20.01
C PHE A 685 13.98 12.45 -18.69
N THR A 686 14.13 11.73 -17.58
CA THR A 686 14.25 12.30 -16.24
C THR A 686 15.45 11.68 -15.56
N VAL A 687 16.39 12.53 -15.16
CA VAL A 687 17.55 12.13 -14.34
C VAL A 687 17.22 12.42 -12.89
N TYR A 688 17.55 11.51 -12.00
CA TYR A 688 17.41 11.71 -10.56
C TYR A 688 18.64 11.24 -9.80
N VAL A 689 18.94 11.94 -8.72
CA VAL A 689 20.01 11.64 -7.78
C VAL A 689 19.47 11.83 -6.38
N GLY A 690 19.78 10.93 -5.47
CA GLY A 690 19.32 11.03 -4.10
C GLY A 690 20.20 10.27 -3.13
N GLY A 691 19.78 10.30 -1.87
CA GLY A 691 20.43 9.55 -0.81
C GLY A 691 19.46 9.12 0.27
N GLU A 692 19.72 7.96 0.80
CA GLU A 692 19.01 7.36 1.93
C GLU A 692 19.91 7.35 3.16
N ASN A 693 19.28 7.44 4.32
CA ASN A 693 19.98 7.47 5.62
C ASN A 693 21.15 8.47 5.64
N LEU A 694 20.94 9.70 5.11
CA LEU A 694 21.95 10.75 5.03
C LEU A 694 22.47 11.19 6.42
N THR A 695 21.78 10.83 7.49
CA THR A 695 22.26 10.96 8.88
C THR A 695 23.37 9.99 9.23
N ASN A 696 23.60 8.98 8.38
CA ASN A 696 24.57 7.90 8.57
C ASN A 696 24.41 7.17 9.91
N TYR A 697 23.17 7.11 10.42
CA TYR A 697 22.92 6.35 11.64
C TYR A 697 22.96 4.86 11.36
N LYS A 698 23.74 4.11 12.14
CA LYS A 698 23.83 2.65 12.09
C LYS A 698 23.63 2.08 13.49
N GLN A 699 22.98 0.93 13.58
CA GLN A 699 22.96 0.15 14.82
C GLN A 699 24.37 -0.36 15.12
N LYS A 700 24.85 -0.20 16.35
CA LYS A 700 26.24 -0.53 16.72
C LYS A 700 26.52 -2.03 16.71
N MET A 701 25.59 -2.84 17.16
CA MET A 701 25.74 -4.32 17.22
C MET A 701 24.45 -4.93 16.67
N PRO A 702 24.28 -5.00 15.35
CA PRO A 702 23.09 -5.63 14.76
C PRO A 702 23.12 -7.15 14.87
N ILE A 703 24.32 -7.75 14.97
CA ILE A 703 24.55 -9.18 15.16
C ILE A 703 25.27 -9.41 16.50
N ILE A 704 24.66 -10.24 17.33
CA ILE A 704 25.26 -10.67 18.61
C ILE A 704 26.22 -11.82 18.35
N ASP A 705 27.40 -11.80 18.97
CA ASP A 705 28.44 -12.79 18.83
C ASP A 705 28.85 -13.09 17.37
N ALA A 706 28.95 -12.03 16.53
CA ALA A 706 29.26 -12.13 15.12
C ALA A 706 30.61 -12.85 14.84
N GLY A 707 31.59 -12.74 15.77
CA GLY A 707 32.87 -13.42 15.68
C GLY A 707 32.80 -14.96 15.84
N ASN A 708 31.69 -15.51 16.34
CA ASN A 708 31.51 -16.93 16.55
C ASN A 708 30.13 -17.42 16.06
N PRO A 709 29.87 -17.38 14.75
CA PRO A 709 28.53 -17.66 14.19
C PRO A 709 28.07 -19.11 14.34
N TRP A 710 28.98 -20.03 14.68
CA TRP A 710 28.66 -21.41 14.98
C TRP A 710 28.41 -21.68 16.46
N GLY A 711 28.56 -20.66 17.31
CA GLY A 711 28.32 -20.73 18.76
C GLY A 711 26.86 -20.53 19.12
N ASP A 712 26.52 -20.86 20.39
CA ASP A 712 25.15 -20.83 20.89
C ASP A 712 24.60 -19.40 21.07
N ASN A 713 25.47 -18.38 21.08
CA ASN A 713 25.11 -16.99 21.31
C ASN A 713 24.86 -16.19 20.02
N PHE A 714 25.14 -16.74 18.86
CA PHE A 714 25.01 -16.05 17.58
C PHE A 714 23.57 -15.67 17.28
N ASP A 715 23.26 -14.36 17.16
CA ASP A 715 21.91 -13.89 16.93
C ASP A 715 21.87 -12.61 16.06
N PRO A 716 21.43 -12.70 14.80
CA PRO A 716 21.25 -11.56 13.91
C PRO A 716 19.87 -10.90 14.01
N THR A 717 18.98 -11.32 14.95
CA THR A 717 17.57 -10.89 14.97
C THR A 717 17.31 -9.68 15.89
N MET A 718 18.35 -9.13 16.53
CA MET A 718 18.25 -7.99 17.45
C MET A 718 18.26 -6.62 16.74
N VAL A 719 17.55 -6.51 15.61
CA VAL A 719 17.57 -5.31 14.75
C VAL A 719 16.41 -4.37 15.07
N TYR A 720 16.75 -3.12 15.41
CA TYR A 720 15.80 -2.04 15.68
C TYR A 720 16.02 -0.79 14.80
N ALA A 721 17.20 -0.66 14.16
CA ALA A 721 17.61 0.49 13.39
C ALA A 721 18.34 0.06 12.09
N PRO A 722 18.70 0.99 11.19
CA PRO A 722 19.44 0.65 9.99
C PRO A 722 20.74 -0.11 10.30
N VAL A 723 20.98 -1.19 9.57
CA VAL A 723 22.19 -2.01 9.64
C VAL A 723 23.29 -1.36 8.81
N HIS A 724 22.95 -0.85 7.61
CA HIS A 724 23.88 -0.14 6.71
C HIS A 724 23.86 1.38 6.92
N GLY A 725 24.96 2.05 6.55
CA GLY A 725 25.11 3.49 6.63
C GLY A 725 24.33 4.28 5.56
N PHE A 726 24.80 5.48 5.22
CA PHE A 726 24.22 6.26 4.13
C PHE A 726 24.42 5.58 2.78
N LYS A 727 23.43 5.72 1.90
CA LYS A 727 23.45 5.22 0.53
C LYS A 727 23.16 6.37 -0.42
N ILE A 728 23.98 6.51 -1.48
CA ILE A 728 23.75 7.47 -2.56
C ILE A 728 23.34 6.67 -3.80
N TYR A 729 22.36 7.19 -4.54
CA TYR A 729 21.87 6.55 -5.76
C TYR A 729 21.66 7.57 -6.88
N ALA A 730 21.68 7.05 -8.10
CA ALA A 730 21.34 7.82 -9.31
C ALA A 730 20.53 6.94 -10.27
N GLY A 731 19.71 7.58 -11.08
CA GLY A 731 18.97 6.85 -12.10
C GLY A 731 18.48 7.70 -13.23
N LEU A 732 18.00 7.01 -14.26
CA LEU A 732 17.49 7.58 -15.49
C LEU A 732 16.14 6.94 -15.83
N ARG A 733 15.11 7.76 -15.99
CA ARG A 733 13.79 7.36 -16.50
C ARG A 733 13.61 7.84 -17.92
N PHE A 734 13.11 6.99 -18.77
CA PHE A 734 12.72 7.31 -20.15
C PHE A 734 11.25 6.98 -20.37
N ASN A 735 10.48 7.95 -20.84
CA ASN A 735 9.06 7.82 -21.15
C ASN A 735 8.83 8.10 -22.64
N LEU A 736 8.34 7.10 -23.39
CA LEU A 736 7.88 7.26 -24.76
C LEU A 736 6.35 7.33 -24.77
N PRO A 737 5.73 8.51 -24.95
CA PRO A 737 4.28 8.63 -24.93
C PRO A 737 3.65 8.01 -26.19
N HIS A 738 2.40 7.56 -26.06
CA HIS A 738 1.57 7.24 -27.23
C HIS A 738 1.40 8.48 -28.10
N LYS A 739 1.58 8.32 -29.40
CA LYS A 739 1.22 9.39 -30.36
C LYS A 739 -0.31 9.50 -30.38
N HIS A 740 -0.84 10.60 -29.86
CA HIS A 740 -2.25 10.92 -30.08
C HIS A 740 -2.45 11.16 -31.59
N HIS A 741 -3.06 10.21 -32.28
CA HIS A 741 -3.66 10.50 -33.57
C HIS A 741 -4.93 11.33 -33.30
N HIS A 742 -4.83 12.63 -33.54
CA HIS A 742 -6.02 13.47 -33.65
C HIS A 742 -6.81 12.98 -34.88
N HIS A 743 -7.89 12.28 -34.64
CA HIS A 743 -8.95 12.03 -35.62
C HIS A 743 -10.15 12.90 -35.31
#